data_55995aa9b82cda1957177e5fe24eb68e
#
_entry.id   55995aa9b82cda1957177e5fe24eb68e
#
_cell.length_a   1.000
_cell.length_b   1.000
_cell.length_c   1.000
_cell.angle_alpha   90.00
_cell.angle_beta   90.00
_cell.angle_gamma   90.00
#
_symmetry.space_group_name_H-M   'P 1'
#
loop_
_entity.id
_entity.type
_entity.pdbx_description
1 polymer ?
#
loop_
_entity_poly.entity_id
_entity_poly.type
_entity_poly.pdbx_seq_one_letter_code
_entity_poly.pdbx_strand_id
1 'polypeptide(L)'
;MSNLSRKDFLKGALATAAVAAIHTLPSLAAEGTAYTPGTYTATAPGLLSDVTVTMTFDENSITEVVIDASGETVEIGGAAADQLVEQLLSSQGAEIDGVAGATMTSDAVKKAATSCIAQAKGVDVTPLTEAAPAADTAEPSWAVKPAPIEESAIVENVDTDVLVIGGGYSGCATAASAAEQGLGVILVEKGDTLHGNGVGGTGAIASRALDELGITLDKVDAQKRWVKTCGGRCRESLVAKLIENSERCMNWLLDIAEADGESVLVSENHSNDAVHKEDRTYHMLYGGKTAQEYGLATLTPHLLRQYAEAHGATFIYNSPAVQLVQGEDGAVTGAICETEAGYIQYNASKGVVLATGDISFNQEMMDEFCPIGNKVMAKLNGAPGDTGDGHKMALWAGGVFQDGPWPTMMHPQAAAMFHGPFLFVNPEGKRFMNEATWVQGKCVGIMTQGKSDHAFSIFDANWDKYLLQSLPTGGGMFWDNFRAVGSTFEDSVATSIQTVENGIANDPANYFKADTLEELAGLIGVDTDTFLATVERYNSLCDEGLDKDFFKDQVFLTPVKEGPFYATRVGVGLLAVVGGVHIDDNNQVLTAEDQPIPGLFAVGNTSGDMYAYDYPINFMGNSHTRCLVGGKVLGEFLASL
;
A
#
# COMPACT_ATOMS: atom_id res chain seq x y z
N MET A 1 -17.85 13.70 -28.17
CA MET A 1 -16.96 12.81 -27.43
C MET A 1 -15.73 13.64 -27.06
N SER A 2 -15.62 14.05 -25.80
CA SER A 2 -14.43 14.75 -25.32
C SER A 2 -13.35 13.69 -25.13
N ASN A 3 -12.31 13.71 -25.94
CA ASN A 3 -11.16 12.84 -25.80
C ASN A 3 -10.45 13.19 -24.49
N LEU A 4 -10.50 12.29 -23.51
CA LEU A 4 -9.58 12.38 -22.38
C LEU A 4 -8.17 12.27 -22.94
N SER A 5 -7.39 13.33 -22.82
CA SER A 5 -6.00 13.25 -23.24
C SER A 5 -5.25 12.38 -22.22
N ARG A 6 -4.28 11.62 -22.68
CA ARG A 6 -3.34 10.89 -21.83
C ARG A 6 -2.70 11.77 -20.74
N LYS A 7 -2.66 13.08 -21.01
CA LYS A 7 -2.18 14.10 -20.09
C LYS A 7 -3.10 14.29 -18.87
N ASP A 8 -4.39 14.03 -19.01
CA ASP A 8 -5.35 14.13 -17.90
C ASP A 8 -5.37 12.84 -17.06
N PHE A 9 -5.12 11.69 -17.70
CA PHE A 9 -4.87 10.42 -17.00
C PHE A 9 -3.59 10.46 -16.16
N LEU A 10 -2.49 10.95 -16.73
CA LEU A 10 -1.22 11.10 -16.02
C LEU A 10 -1.30 12.14 -14.90
N LYS A 11 -2.11 13.18 -15.03
CA LYS A 11 -2.35 14.14 -13.94
C LYS A 11 -3.12 13.50 -12.79
N GLY A 12 -4.07 12.62 -13.05
CA GLY A 12 -4.76 11.86 -12.01
C GLY A 12 -3.83 10.86 -11.31
N ALA A 13 -2.99 10.15 -12.07
CA ALA A 13 -1.98 9.23 -11.53
C ALA A 13 -0.85 9.97 -10.77
N LEU A 14 -0.45 11.16 -11.25
CA LEU A 14 0.53 12.02 -10.59
C LEU A 14 -0.01 12.68 -9.32
N ALA A 15 -1.32 12.98 -9.25
CA ALA A 15 -1.92 13.56 -8.05
C ALA A 15 -1.93 12.57 -6.88
N THR A 16 -2.04 11.26 -7.15
CA THR A 16 -1.94 10.22 -6.10
C THR A 16 -0.50 9.93 -5.66
N ALA A 17 0.50 10.18 -6.51
CA ALA A 17 1.90 10.04 -6.14
C ALA A 17 2.49 11.29 -5.44
N ALA A 18 1.86 12.47 -5.58
CA ALA A 18 2.36 13.74 -5.06
C ALA A 18 1.98 14.04 -3.60
N VAL A 19 1.27 13.15 -2.91
CA VAL A 19 0.97 13.28 -1.47
C VAL A 19 1.86 12.34 -0.64
N ALA A 20 3.11 12.15 -1.03
CA ALA A 20 4.17 11.88 -0.08
C ALA A 20 4.53 13.24 0.56
N ALA A 21 3.67 13.74 1.44
CA ALA A 21 4.05 14.83 2.31
C ALA A 21 5.23 14.34 3.13
N ILE A 22 6.40 14.88 2.81
CA ILE A 22 7.51 14.95 3.74
C ILE A 22 6.93 15.62 4.99
N HIS A 23 6.53 14.84 5.97
CA HIS A 23 6.43 15.35 7.32
C HIS A 23 7.87 15.58 7.74
N THR A 24 8.40 16.74 7.38
CA THR A 24 9.45 17.35 8.17
C THR A 24 8.86 17.45 9.57
N LEU A 25 9.35 16.59 10.46
CA LEU A 25 9.30 16.89 11.90
C LEU A 25 9.67 18.37 12.03
N PRO A 26 8.91 19.17 12.77
CA PRO A 26 9.30 20.56 12.97
C PRO A 26 10.72 20.53 13.52
N SER A 27 11.66 21.13 12.80
CA SER A 27 12.96 21.44 13.34
C SER A 27 12.66 22.29 14.56
N LEU A 28 12.87 21.75 15.74
CA LEU A 28 12.92 22.55 16.96
C LEU A 28 14.09 23.51 16.78
N ALA A 29 13.76 24.72 16.37
CA ALA A 29 14.69 25.81 16.30
C ALA A 29 15.30 25.96 17.69
N ALA A 30 16.62 25.94 17.74
CA ALA A 30 17.39 26.21 18.92
C ALA A 30 17.15 27.65 19.39
N GLU A 31 16.32 27.78 20.41
CA GLU A 31 16.41 28.91 21.37
C GLU A 31 16.32 28.29 22.77
N GLY A 32 17.51 28.24 23.44
CA GLY A 32 17.74 28.27 24.86
C GLY A 32 16.78 27.51 25.80
N THR A 33 16.56 26.22 25.61
CA THR A 33 16.00 25.39 26.68
C THR A 33 17.16 24.76 27.44
N ALA A 34 17.42 25.27 28.66
CA ALA A 34 18.37 24.70 29.60
C ALA A 34 18.06 23.21 29.82
N TYR A 35 19.10 22.36 29.80
CA TYR A 35 19.00 20.98 30.21
C TYR A 35 18.92 20.89 31.73
N THR A 36 18.29 19.86 32.26
CA THR A 36 18.46 19.50 33.67
C THR A 36 19.81 18.79 33.78
N PRO A 37 20.78 19.37 34.56
CA PRO A 37 22.09 18.74 34.71
C PRO A 37 21.99 17.34 35.27
N GLY A 38 22.73 16.39 34.66
CA GLY A 38 22.71 15.01 35.06
C GLY A 38 23.25 14.10 33.96
N THR A 39 23.34 12.81 34.27
CA THR A 39 23.73 11.77 33.34
C THR A 39 22.49 10.93 32.96
N TYR A 40 22.22 10.81 31.68
CA TYR A 40 21.06 10.10 31.13
C TYR A 40 21.55 8.98 30.23
N THR A 41 20.88 7.85 30.29
CA THR A 41 21.23 6.66 29.51
C THR A 41 20.01 6.18 28.73
N ALA A 42 20.22 5.83 27.48
CA ALA A 42 19.22 5.20 26.65
C ALA A 42 19.85 4.14 25.75
N THR A 43 19.05 3.17 25.35
CA THR A 43 19.47 2.04 24.52
C THR A 43 18.59 1.98 23.29
N ALA A 44 19.17 1.59 22.15
CA ALA A 44 18.42 1.33 20.92
C ALA A 44 19.01 0.13 20.16
N PRO A 45 18.19 -0.64 19.43
CA PRO A 45 18.66 -1.81 18.71
C PRO A 45 19.64 -1.43 17.59
N GLY A 46 20.80 -2.09 17.56
CA GLY A 46 21.80 -2.03 16.51
C GLY A 46 21.61 -3.14 15.47
N LEU A 47 22.72 -3.61 14.87
CA LEU A 47 22.71 -4.68 13.87
C LEU A 47 22.73 -6.08 14.52
N LEU A 48 23.60 -6.31 15.51
CA LEU A 48 23.80 -7.60 16.19
C LEU A 48 23.40 -7.54 17.66
N SER A 49 23.37 -6.35 18.25
CA SER A 49 23.08 -6.13 19.67
C SER A 49 22.51 -4.74 19.89
N ASP A 50 22.00 -4.52 21.09
CA ASP A 50 21.61 -3.19 21.53
C ASP A 50 22.87 -2.29 21.67
N VAL A 51 22.71 -1.04 21.26
CA VAL A 51 23.70 0.03 21.45
C VAL A 51 23.21 0.95 22.56
N THR A 52 24.03 1.11 23.59
CA THR A 52 23.72 1.97 24.73
C THR A 52 24.48 3.30 24.62
N VAL A 53 23.77 4.41 24.74
CA VAL A 53 24.34 5.75 24.77
C VAL A 53 24.10 6.37 26.14
N THR A 54 25.17 6.84 26.78
CA THR A 54 25.13 7.58 28.04
C THR A 54 25.66 8.99 27.79
N MET A 55 24.85 10.01 28.09
CA MET A 55 25.16 11.42 27.87
C MET A 55 25.07 12.19 29.17
N THR A 56 26.09 13.01 29.46
CA THR A 56 26.12 13.90 30.61
C THR A 56 25.89 15.35 30.16
N PHE A 57 24.99 16.03 30.84
CA PHE A 57 24.57 17.41 30.52
C PHE A 57 24.90 18.34 31.72
N ASP A 58 25.36 19.55 31.41
CA ASP A 58 25.24 20.69 32.29
C ASP A 58 23.98 21.52 31.94
N GLU A 59 23.80 22.71 32.53
CA GLU A 59 22.62 23.54 32.27
C GLU A 59 22.47 23.98 30.81
N ASN A 60 23.52 23.92 29.98
CA ASN A 60 23.57 24.54 28.67
C ASN A 60 24.10 23.62 27.56
N SER A 61 24.80 22.52 27.90
CA SER A 61 25.53 21.73 26.93
C SER A 61 25.63 20.22 27.27
N ILE A 62 25.93 19.43 26.24
CA ILE A 62 26.35 18.03 26.36
C ILE A 62 27.85 18.06 26.69
N THR A 63 28.21 17.55 27.86
CA THR A 63 29.59 17.62 28.37
C THR A 63 30.36 16.31 28.18
N GLU A 64 29.67 15.19 28.10
CA GLU A 64 30.28 13.86 27.90
C GLU A 64 29.30 12.94 27.17
N VAL A 65 29.84 12.07 26.32
CA VAL A 65 29.10 11.03 25.62
C VAL A 65 29.90 9.73 25.69
N VAL A 66 29.24 8.65 26.08
CA VAL A 66 29.81 7.28 26.07
C VAL A 66 28.89 6.40 25.26
N ILE A 67 29.42 5.66 24.32
CA ILE A 67 28.68 4.71 23.48
C ILE A 67 29.22 3.30 23.76
N ASP A 68 28.35 2.42 24.25
CA ASP A 68 28.63 0.99 24.33
C ASP A 68 27.98 0.28 23.13
N ALA A 69 28.83 -0.07 22.16
CA ALA A 69 28.50 -0.88 20.99
C ALA A 69 29.34 -2.18 20.98
N SER A 70 29.72 -2.69 22.14
CA SER A 70 30.64 -3.83 22.31
C SER A 70 30.05 -5.14 21.76
N GLY A 71 28.73 -5.25 21.65
CA GLY A 71 28.04 -6.39 21.06
C GLY A 71 27.85 -6.31 19.54
N GLU A 72 28.22 -5.17 18.91
CA GLU A 72 28.22 -5.00 17.47
C GLU A 72 29.47 -5.63 16.82
N THR A 73 29.53 -5.67 15.47
CA THR A 73 30.73 -6.10 14.75
C THR A 73 31.94 -5.24 15.15
N VAL A 74 32.95 -5.85 15.71
CA VAL A 74 34.13 -5.14 16.31
C VAL A 74 34.80 -4.21 15.31
N GLU A 75 34.93 -4.66 14.05
CA GLU A 75 35.66 -3.93 12.98
C GLU A 75 34.79 -2.85 12.29
N ILE A 76 33.48 -2.82 12.50
CA ILE A 76 32.54 -1.90 11.86
C ILE A 76 31.78 -1.08 12.92
N GLY A 77 30.84 -1.69 13.62
CA GLY A 77 29.99 -1.01 14.61
C GLY A 77 30.76 -0.54 15.82
N GLY A 78 31.64 -1.40 16.37
CA GLY A 78 32.51 -1.05 17.48
C GLY A 78 33.54 0.05 17.11
N ALA A 79 34.12 -0.01 15.92
CA ALA A 79 35.07 0.99 15.45
C ALA A 79 34.41 2.37 15.14
N ALA A 80 33.09 2.39 14.88
CA ALA A 80 32.36 3.63 14.61
C ALA A 80 32.08 4.45 15.89
N ALA A 81 32.10 3.83 17.08
CA ALA A 81 31.68 4.45 18.32
C ALA A 81 32.42 5.77 18.61
N ASP A 82 33.76 5.80 18.47
CA ASP A 82 34.56 6.99 18.74
C ASP A 82 34.21 8.17 17.82
N GLN A 83 33.97 7.90 16.52
CA GLN A 83 33.57 8.93 15.56
C GLN A 83 32.17 9.46 15.85
N LEU A 84 31.25 8.61 16.30
CA LEU A 84 29.89 9.00 16.67
C LEU A 84 29.87 9.84 17.95
N VAL A 85 30.74 9.53 18.92
CA VAL A 85 30.95 10.36 20.12
C VAL A 85 31.41 11.77 19.73
N GLU A 86 32.41 11.89 18.84
CA GLU A 86 32.89 13.19 18.37
C GLU A 86 31.79 13.99 17.65
N GLN A 87 30.97 13.33 16.83
CA GLN A 87 29.86 13.98 16.14
C GLN A 87 28.79 14.48 17.10
N LEU A 88 28.37 13.68 18.10
CA LEU A 88 27.40 14.09 19.11
C LEU A 88 27.88 15.26 19.96
N LEU A 89 29.15 15.24 20.37
CA LEU A 89 29.75 16.36 21.13
C LEU A 89 29.88 17.62 20.28
N SER A 90 30.27 17.52 19.01
CA SER A 90 30.43 18.68 18.12
C SER A 90 29.10 19.27 17.69
N SER A 91 28.08 18.45 17.41
CA SER A 91 26.73 18.91 17.02
C SER A 91 25.91 19.42 18.20
N GLN A 92 26.28 19.06 19.44
CA GLN A 92 25.48 19.33 20.64
C GLN A 92 24.02 18.84 20.49
N GLY A 93 23.82 17.74 19.77
CA GLY A 93 22.52 17.21 19.43
C GLY A 93 22.61 15.79 18.86
N ALA A 94 21.46 15.18 18.54
CA ALA A 94 21.38 13.84 17.95
C ALA A 94 21.42 13.84 16.40
N GLU A 95 21.34 15.02 15.78
CA GLU A 95 21.44 15.17 14.32
C GLU A 95 22.92 15.09 13.90
N ILE A 96 23.36 13.89 13.55
CA ILE A 96 24.74 13.58 13.13
C ILE A 96 24.71 12.81 11.82
N ASP A 97 25.80 12.92 11.05
CA ASP A 97 25.89 12.27 9.72
C ASP A 97 25.94 10.74 9.82
N GLY A 98 26.49 10.22 10.90
CA GLY A 98 26.78 8.80 11.06
C GLY A 98 28.14 8.40 10.48
N VAL A 99 28.41 7.09 10.44
CA VAL A 99 29.67 6.53 9.93
C VAL A 99 29.38 5.59 8.77
N ALA A 100 30.03 5.85 7.63
CA ALA A 100 29.89 5.03 6.43
C ALA A 100 30.25 3.57 6.71
N GLY A 101 29.39 2.65 6.33
CA GLY A 101 29.53 1.21 6.59
C GLY A 101 28.99 0.74 7.94
N ALA A 102 28.69 1.65 8.90
CA ALA A 102 28.10 1.33 10.21
C ALA A 102 26.71 1.96 10.37
N THR A 103 25.87 1.94 9.35
CA THR A 103 24.58 2.64 9.30
C THR A 103 23.64 2.23 10.43
N MET A 104 23.48 0.92 10.67
CA MET A 104 22.56 0.43 11.71
C MET A 104 23.02 0.84 13.11
N THR A 105 24.32 0.76 13.41
CA THR A 105 24.90 1.23 14.67
C THR A 105 24.77 2.76 14.79
N SER A 106 24.99 3.51 13.71
CA SER A 106 24.80 4.97 13.68
C SER A 106 23.36 5.38 13.95
N ASP A 107 22.39 4.70 13.38
CA ASP A 107 20.95 4.94 13.58
C ASP A 107 20.52 4.58 15.01
N ALA A 108 21.06 3.49 15.59
CA ALA A 108 20.85 3.16 16.98
C ALA A 108 21.39 4.26 17.91
N VAL A 109 22.60 4.76 17.63
CA VAL A 109 23.20 5.88 18.39
C VAL A 109 22.36 7.14 18.30
N LYS A 110 21.87 7.51 17.11
CA LYS A 110 20.97 8.68 16.92
C LYS A 110 19.69 8.55 17.75
N LYS A 111 19.04 7.40 17.72
CA LYS A 111 17.80 7.12 18.49
C LYS A 111 18.07 7.20 20.00
N ALA A 112 19.11 6.55 20.49
CA ALA A 112 19.47 6.56 21.90
C ALA A 112 19.87 7.97 22.38
N ALA A 113 20.66 8.71 21.60
CA ALA A 113 21.03 10.09 21.89
C ALA A 113 19.82 11.03 21.94
N THR A 114 18.87 10.88 21.00
CA THR A 114 17.60 11.63 21.01
C THR A 114 16.83 11.39 22.31
N SER A 115 16.79 10.17 22.80
CA SER A 115 16.13 9.81 24.06
C SER A 115 16.86 10.43 25.28
N CYS A 116 18.19 10.39 25.33
CA CYS A 116 18.97 11.06 26.39
C CYS A 116 18.71 12.57 26.43
N ILE A 117 18.69 13.22 25.26
CA ILE A 117 18.41 14.66 25.13
C ILE A 117 16.99 15.00 25.59
N ALA A 118 16.01 14.17 25.24
CA ALA A 118 14.62 14.35 25.67
C ALA A 118 14.47 14.21 27.19
N GLN A 119 15.11 13.23 27.81
CA GLN A 119 15.15 13.06 29.26
C GLN A 119 15.79 14.30 29.96
N ALA A 120 16.92 14.79 29.44
CA ALA A 120 17.57 15.98 29.96
C ALA A 120 16.71 17.25 29.85
N LYS A 121 15.79 17.30 28.91
CA LYS A 121 14.79 18.39 28.74
C LYS A 121 13.53 18.20 29.59
N GLY A 122 13.46 17.13 30.40
CA GLY A 122 12.30 16.85 31.25
C GLY A 122 11.08 16.30 30.49
N VAL A 123 11.28 15.83 29.27
CA VAL A 123 10.24 15.13 28.52
C VAL A 123 10.23 13.69 29.01
N ASP A 124 9.07 13.23 29.48
CA ASP A 124 8.90 11.83 29.91
C ASP A 124 8.97 10.92 28.68
N VAL A 125 10.14 10.39 28.41
CA VAL A 125 10.35 9.41 27.34
C VAL A 125 10.26 8.03 27.98
N THR A 126 9.23 7.28 27.65
CA THR A 126 9.19 5.85 27.92
C THR A 126 10.44 5.23 27.27
N PRO A 127 11.27 4.45 28.00
CA PRO A 127 12.48 3.90 27.44
C PRO A 127 12.17 3.05 26.20
N LEU A 128 12.82 3.36 25.06
CA LEU A 128 12.84 2.48 23.90
C LEU A 128 13.77 1.27 24.21
N THR A 129 13.41 0.48 25.20
CA THR A 129 14.02 -0.82 25.42
C THR A 129 13.12 -1.85 24.74
N GLU A 130 13.32 -2.09 23.45
CA GLU A 130 13.04 -3.41 22.93
C GLU A 130 14.29 -4.26 23.15
N ALA A 131 14.34 -4.94 24.30
CA ALA A 131 15.11 -6.16 24.45
C ALA A 131 14.64 -7.14 23.36
N ALA A 132 15.57 -7.93 22.78
CA ALA A 132 15.21 -9.12 22.00
C ALA A 132 14.20 -9.94 22.83
N PRO A 133 13.11 -10.46 22.24
CA PRO A 133 11.98 -10.95 22.99
C PRO A 133 12.37 -12.13 23.88
N ALA A 134 12.55 -11.87 25.16
CA ALA A 134 12.03 -12.79 26.15
C ALA A 134 10.53 -12.86 25.83
N ALA A 135 10.01 -14.05 25.52
CA ALA A 135 8.61 -14.23 25.19
C ALA A 135 7.74 -13.42 26.16
N ASP A 136 7.35 -12.22 25.75
CA ASP A 136 6.50 -11.37 26.53
C ASP A 136 5.10 -11.96 26.37
N THR A 137 4.55 -12.46 27.45
CA THR A 137 3.20 -13.04 27.52
C THR A 137 2.13 -11.95 27.57
N ALA A 138 2.47 -10.70 27.31
CA ALA A 138 1.52 -9.60 27.20
C ALA A 138 0.77 -9.70 25.85
N GLU A 139 -0.54 -9.68 25.93
CA GLU A 139 -1.40 -9.65 24.75
C GLU A 139 -1.11 -8.37 23.95
N PRO A 140 -0.96 -8.44 22.59
CA PRO A 140 -0.69 -7.26 21.76
C PRO A 140 -1.74 -6.16 22.00
N SER A 141 -1.34 -4.88 21.90
CA SER A 141 -2.24 -3.78 22.26
C SER A 141 -3.52 -3.78 21.43
N TRP A 142 -3.44 -4.20 20.16
CA TRP A 142 -4.58 -4.30 19.26
C TRP A 142 -5.57 -5.43 19.62
N ALA A 143 -5.12 -6.46 20.34
CA ALA A 143 -5.96 -7.58 20.76
C ALA A 143 -6.72 -7.27 22.07
N VAL A 144 -6.21 -6.35 22.88
CA VAL A 144 -6.84 -5.99 24.17
C VAL A 144 -8.17 -5.26 23.94
N LYS A 145 -9.28 -5.90 24.33
CA LYS A 145 -10.60 -5.29 24.26
C LYS A 145 -10.69 -4.09 25.21
N PRO A 146 -11.08 -2.90 24.74
CA PRO A 146 -11.25 -1.72 25.60
C PRO A 146 -12.39 -1.92 26.62
N ALA A 147 -12.33 -1.19 27.71
CA ALA A 147 -13.43 -1.18 28.68
C ALA A 147 -14.72 -0.68 28.01
N PRO A 148 -15.88 -1.21 28.41
CA PRO A 148 -17.17 -0.75 27.89
C PRO A 148 -17.37 0.73 28.15
N ILE A 149 -17.92 1.44 27.16
CA ILE A 149 -18.34 2.84 27.30
C ILE A 149 -19.59 2.86 28.19
N GLU A 150 -19.54 3.67 29.24
CA GLU A 150 -20.64 3.81 30.19
C GLU A 150 -21.88 4.42 29.49
N GLU A 151 -23.06 3.89 29.76
CA GLU A 151 -24.33 4.37 29.18
C GLU A 151 -24.54 5.88 29.43
N SER A 152 -24.08 6.39 30.57
CA SER A 152 -24.12 7.82 30.90
C SER A 152 -23.25 8.72 30.02
N ALA A 153 -22.31 8.16 29.29
CA ALA A 153 -21.45 8.89 28.34
C ALA A 153 -22.08 8.97 26.94
N ILE A 154 -23.13 8.18 26.66
CA ILE A 154 -23.85 8.18 25.38
C ILE A 154 -24.83 9.35 25.39
N VAL A 155 -24.61 10.31 24.50
CA VAL A 155 -25.45 11.54 24.44
C VAL A 155 -26.64 11.37 23.51
N GLU A 156 -26.62 10.41 22.60
CA GLU A 156 -27.67 10.16 21.62
C GLU A 156 -27.70 8.68 21.21
N ASN A 157 -28.93 8.17 20.97
CA ASN A 157 -29.18 6.87 20.35
C ASN A 157 -29.90 7.08 19.03
N VAL A 158 -29.40 6.47 17.95
CA VAL A 158 -29.93 6.58 16.60
C VAL A 158 -30.22 5.18 16.05
N ASP A 159 -31.44 4.94 15.57
CA ASP A 159 -31.83 3.66 14.99
C ASP A 159 -31.71 3.67 13.46
N THR A 160 -31.28 2.54 12.90
CA THR A 160 -31.20 2.31 11.45
C THR A 160 -31.43 0.82 11.15
N ASP A 161 -31.62 0.46 9.89
CA ASP A 161 -31.60 -0.96 9.51
C ASP A 161 -30.18 -1.49 9.39
N VAL A 162 -29.28 -0.72 8.72
CA VAL A 162 -27.90 -1.10 8.47
C VAL A 162 -26.97 0.03 8.88
N LEU A 163 -25.99 -0.29 9.71
CA LEU A 163 -24.86 0.60 10.03
C LEU A 163 -23.63 0.16 9.25
N VAL A 164 -23.07 1.03 8.43
CA VAL A 164 -21.82 0.80 7.71
C VAL A 164 -20.70 1.63 8.35
N ILE A 165 -19.60 1.00 8.74
CA ILE A 165 -18.44 1.64 9.36
C ILE A 165 -17.31 1.72 8.33
N GLY A 166 -17.01 2.95 7.86
CA GLY A 166 -15.96 3.26 6.88
C GLY A 166 -16.51 3.66 5.52
N GLY A 167 -16.09 4.85 5.05
CA GLY A 167 -16.50 5.50 3.80
C GLY A 167 -15.60 5.19 2.60
N GLY A 168 -14.92 4.04 2.59
CA GLY A 168 -14.17 3.56 1.44
C GLY A 168 -15.07 2.94 0.37
N TYR A 169 -14.45 2.39 -0.69
CA TYR A 169 -15.19 1.81 -1.81
C TYR A 169 -16.22 0.74 -1.37
N SER A 170 -15.82 -0.21 -0.54
CA SER A 170 -16.68 -1.31 -0.10
C SER A 170 -17.85 -0.83 0.78
N GLY A 171 -17.60 0.14 1.66
CA GLY A 171 -18.65 0.75 2.50
C GLY A 171 -19.66 1.51 1.66
N CYS A 172 -19.21 2.35 0.73
CA CYS A 172 -20.09 3.07 -0.20
C CYS A 172 -20.90 2.11 -1.09
N ALA A 173 -20.30 1.01 -1.57
CA ALA A 173 -21.01 0.00 -2.35
C ALA A 173 -22.09 -0.73 -1.53
N THR A 174 -21.80 -1.04 -0.26
CA THR A 174 -22.77 -1.64 0.66
C THR A 174 -23.91 -0.67 0.93
N ALA A 175 -23.61 0.59 1.28
CA ALA A 175 -24.61 1.61 1.56
C ALA A 175 -25.51 1.87 0.34
N ALA A 176 -24.93 1.98 -0.86
CA ALA A 176 -25.66 2.17 -2.10
C ALA A 176 -26.61 0.99 -2.40
N SER A 177 -26.12 -0.23 -2.24
CA SER A 177 -26.91 -1.44 -2.49
C SER A 177 -28.03 -1.62 -1.47
N ALA A 178 -27.77 -1.42 -0.19
CA ALA A 178 -28.78 -1.57 0.87
C ALA A 178 -29.87 -0.49 0.76
N ALA A 179 -29.48 0.76 0.50
CA ALA A 179 -30.43 1.86 0.31
C ALA A 179 -31.31 1.67 -0.93
N GLU A 180 -30.74 1.19 -2.05
CA GLU A 180 -31.50 0.82 -3.26
C GLU A 180 -32.59 -0.22 -2.98
N GLN A 181 -32.36 -1.13 -2.01
CA GLN A 181 -33.35 -2.12 -1.57
C GLN A 181 -34.40 -1.53 -0.59
N GLY A 182 -34.31 -0.24 -0.26
CA GLY A 182 -35.25 0.46 0.60
C GLY A 182 -34.95 0.35 2.10
N LEU A 183 -33.75 -0.08 2.48
CA LEU A 183 -33.32 -0.11 3.87
C LEU A 183 -32.91 1.29 4.36
N GLY A 184 -33.17 1.57 5.65
CA GLY A 184 -32.56 2.70 6.35
C GLY A 184 -31.07 2.43 6.56
N VAL A 185 -30.20 3.28 5.98
CA VAL A 185 -28.74 3.10 6.02
C VAL A 185 -28.08 4.33 6.61
N ILE A 186 -27.23 4.10 7.60
CA ILE A 186 -26.27 5.10 8.09
C ILE A 186 -24.87 4.58 7.82
N LEU A 187 -24.04 5.42 7.16
CA LEU A 187 -22.62 5.18 7.03
C LEU A 187 -21.84 6.21 7.86
N VAL A 188 -20.97 5.73 8.75
CA VAL A 188 -20.07 6.55 9.56
C VAL A 188 -18.65 6.46 9.01
N GLU A 189 -17.99 7.63 8.89
CA GLU A 189 -16.60 7.76 8.45
C GLU A 189 -15.82 8.54 9.51
N LYS A 190 -14.63 8.05 9.88
CA LYS A 190 -13.81 8.72 10.90
C LYS A 190 -13.13 9.99 10.40
N GLY A 191 -12.88 10.09 9.09
CA GLY A 191 -12.34 11.27 8.43
C GLY A 191 -13.39 12.31 8.08
N ASP A 192 -12.94 13.42 7.54
CA ASP A 192 -13.79 14.53 7.07
C ASP A 192 -14.23 14.36 5.61
N THR A 193 -13.74 13.33 4.91
CA THR A 193 -14.04 13.02 3.51
C THR A 193 -13.92 11.53 3.23
N LEU A 194 -14.42 11.12 2.06
CA LEU A 194 -14.24 9.75 1.57
C LEU A 194 -12.80 9.53 1.09
N HIS A 195 -12.29 8.34 1.33
CA HIS A 195 -10.98 7.91 0.89
C HIS A 195 -11.07 6.76 -0.12
N GLY A 196 -10.03 6.62 -0.95
CA GLY A 196 -9.87 5.51 -1.88
C GLY A 196 -8.40 5.21 -2.12
N ASN A 197 -8.07 3.95 -2.29
CA ASN A 197 -6.73 3.50 -2.63
C ASN A 197 -6.64 3.22 -4.13
N GLY A 198 -5.57 3.70 -4.78
CA GLY A 198 -5.34 3.53 -6.20
C GLY A 198 -6.11 4.51 -7.10
N VAL A 199 -6.12 4.26 -8.41
CA VAL A 199 -6.70 5.15 -9.44
C VAL A 199 -8.14 4.78 -9.84
N GLY A 200 -8.90 4.16 -8.96
CA GLY A 200 -10.35 4.03 -9.08
C GLY A 200 -10.87 2.99 -10.09
N GLY A 201 -10.03 2.25 -10.78
CA GLY A 201 -10.51 1.26 -11.75
C GLY A 201 -10.94 -0.05 -11.10
N THR A 202 -11.98 -0.66 -11.64
CA THR A 202 -12.61 -1.88 -11.13
C THR A 202 -12.53 -3.00 -12.16
N GLY A 203 -12.23 -4.21 -11.72
CA GLY A 203 -12.18 -5.38 -12.59
C GLY A 203 -13.55 -6.02 -12.82
N ALA A 204 -13.76 -6.62 -13.98
CA ALA A 204 -14.86 -7.55 -14.24
C ALA A 204 -14.46 -8.59 -15.27
N ILE A 205 -14.92 -9.82 -15.08
CA ILE A 205 -14.65 -10.91 -16.02
C ILE A 205 -15.61 -10.90 -17.22
N ALA A 206 -16.72 -10.20 -17.08
CA ALA A 206 -17.66 -9.87 -18.13
C ALA A 206 -18.35 -8.55 -17.81
N SER A 207 -18.76 -7.80 -18.82
CA SER A 207 -19.53 -6.55 -18.73
C SER A 207 -20.01 -6.13 -20.11
N ARG A 208 -21.02 -5.24 -20.17
CA ARG A 208 -21.44 -4.64 -21.46
C ARG A 208 -20.29 -3.90 -22.16
N ALA A 209 -19.35 -3.29 -21.43
CA ALA A 209 -18.20 -2.63 -22.02
C ALA A 209 -17.22 -3.59 -22.67
N LEU A 210 -17.06 -4.82 -22.11
CA LEU A 210 -16.30 -5.90 -22.75
C LEU A 210 -17.02 -6.44 -23.98
N ASP A 211 -18.34 -6.62 -23.91
CA ASP A 211 -19.14 -7.09 -25.03
C ASP A 211 -19.08 -6.14 -26.23
N GLU A 212 -19.12 -4.84 -26.00
CA GLU A 212 -18.98 -3.80 -27.04
C GLU A 212 -17.61 -3.87 -27.75
N LEU A 213 -16.58 -4.35 -27.04
CA LEU A 213 -15.24 -4.57 -27.58
C LEU A 213 -15.04 -5.97 -28.18
N GLY A 214 -16.07 -6.85 -28.10
CA GLY A 214 -15.98 -8.23 -28.56
C GLY A 214 -15.05 -9.11 -27.69
N ILE A 215 -14.86 -8.75 -26.41
CA ILE A 215 -13.96 -9.44 -25.48
C ILE A 215 -14.76 -10.45 -24.68
N THR A 216 -14.33 -11.71 -24.75
CA THR A 216 -14.86 -12.78 -23.91
C THR A 216 -13.73 -13.39 -23.11
N LEU A 217 -13.90 -13.43 -21.77
CA LEU A 217 -12.93 -14.00 -20.84
C LEU A 217 -13.46 -15.33 -20.27
N ASP A 218 -12.54 -16.27 -20.04
CA ASP A 218 -12.89 -17.58 -19.48
C ASP A 218 -12.94 -17.51 -17.95
N LYS A 219 -14.16 -17.58 -17.40
CA LYS A 219 -14.43 -17.56 -15.94
C LYS A 219 -13.70 -18.70 -15.19
N VAL A 220 -13.63 -19.88 -15.81
CA VAL A 220 -12.99 -21.07 -15.19
C VAL A 220 -11.47 -20.89 -15.16
N ASP A 221 -10.89 -20.42 -16.25
CA ASP A 221 -9.46 -20.15 -16.31
C ASP A 221 -9.05 -19.02 -15.34
N ALA A 222 -9.83 -17.95 -15.24
CA ALA A 222 -9.61 -16.87 -14.29
C ALA A 222 -9.61 -17.39 -12.85
N GLN A 223 -10.58 -18.21 -12.45
CA GLN A 223 -10.63 -18.82 -11.11
C GLN A 223 -9.43 -19.72 -10.85
N LYS A 224 -9.09 -20.61 -11.80
CA LYS A 224 -7.93 -21.52 -11.66
C LYS A 224 -6.62 -20.75 -11.47
N ARG A 225 -6.41 -19.68 -12.23
CA ARG A 225 -5.20 -18.85 -12.09
C ARG A 225 -5.19 -18.09 -10.77
N TRP A 226 -6.32 -17.58 -10.31
CA TRP A 226 -6.45 -16.96 -8.99
C TRP A 226 -6.04 -17.93 -7.88
N VAL A 227 -6.71 -19.10 -7.84
CA VAL A 227 -6.43 -20.14 -6.84
C VAL A 227 -4.97 -20.58 -6.87
N LYS A 228 -4.40 -20.73 -8.07
CA LYS A 228 -2.98 -21.09 -8.24
C LYS A 228 -2.04 -20.01 -7.69
N THR A 229 -2.31 -18.73 -7.95
CA THR A 229 -1.52 -17.60 -7.40
C THR A 229 -1.59 -17.58 -5.88
N CYS A 230 -2.75 -17.86 -5.31
CA CYS A 230 -2.94 -17.99 -3.87
C CYS A 230 -2.42 -19.31 -3.27
N GLY A 231 -1.71 -20.15 -4.04
CA GLY A 231 -1.17 -21.43 -3.57
C GLY A 231 -2.21 -22.46 -3.13
N GLY A 232 -3.47 -22.35 -3.60
CA GLY A 232 -4.60 -23.19 -3.21
C GLY A 232 -5.09 -22.94 -1.77
N ARG A 233 -4.78 -21.80 -1.18
CA ARG A 233 -5.10 -21.46 0.23
C ARG A 233 -6.15 -20.37 0.39
N CYS A 234 -6.64 -19.80 -0.70
CA CYS A 234 -7.79 -18.91 -0.65
C CYS A 234 -9.09 -19.70 -0.50
N ARG A 235 -10.13 -19.06 0.00
CA ARG A 235 -11.47 -19.64 0.04
C ARG A 235 -12.08 -19.56 -1.37
N GLU A 236 -12.08 -20.70 -2.06
CA GLU A 236 -12.46 -20.77 -3.49
C GLU A 236 -13.92 -20.37 -3.74
N SER A 237 -14.82 -20.57 -2.77
CA SER A 237 -16.22 -20.14 -2.86
C SER A 237 -16.36 -18.62 -2.94
N LEU A 238 -15.52 -17.86 -2.19
CA LEU A 238 -15.49 -16.40 -2.28
C LEU A 238 -14.99 -15.92 -3.65
N VAL A 239 -13.97 -16.58 -4.19
CA VAL A 239 -13.45 -16.30 -5.54
C VAL A 239 -14.51 -16.58 -6.61
N ALA A 240 -15.17 -17.76 -6.53
CA ALA A 240 -16.26 -18.11 -7.43
C ALA A 240 -17.40 -17.09 -7.37
N LYS A 241 -17.84 -16.72 -6.17
CA LYS A 241 -18.88 -15.71 -5.94
C LYS A 241 -18.51 -14.36 -6.55
N LEU A 242 -17.25 -13.92 -6.40
CA LEU A 242 -16.76 -12.69 -7.01
C LEU A 242 -16.84 -12.76 -8.54
N ILE A 243 -16.32 -13.83 -9.14
CA ILE A 243 -16.29 -14.03 -10.60
C ILE A 243 -17.71 -14.08 -11.18
N GLU A 244 -18.59 -14.86 -10.56
CA GLU A 244 -19.98 -15.04 -11.01
C GLU A 244 -20.79 -13.74 -10.96
N ASN A 245 -20.54 -12.89 -9.93
CA ASN A 245 -21.29 -11.65 -9.74
C ASN A 245 -20.61 -10.43 -10.38
N SER A 246 -19.38 -10.55 -10.86
CA SER A 246 -18.62 -9.38 -11.36
C SER A 246 -19.32 -8.67 -12.52
N GLU A 247 -19.96 -9.43 -13.44
CA GLU A 247 -20.70 -8.89 -14.58
C GLU A 247 -21.88 -8.00 -14.15
N ARG A 248 -22.79 -8.53 -13.34
CA ARG A 248 -23.97 -7.78 -12.92
C ARG A 248 -23.63 -6.58 -12.02
N CYS A 249 -22.63 -6.75 -11.16
CA CYS A 249 -22.18 -5.66 -10.30
C CYS A 249 -21.45 -4.57 -11.09
N MET A 250 -20.64 -4.95 -12.08
CA MET A 250 -20.00 -3.97 -12.97
C MET A 250 -21.05 -3.22 -13.80
N ASN A 251 -22.01 -3.91 -14.39
CA ASN A 251 -23.06 -3.27 -15.18
C ASN A 251 -23.91 -2.32 -14.31
N TRP A 252 -24.20 -2.68 -13.05
CA TRP A 252 -24.84 -1.78 -12.09
C TRP A 252 -24.00 -0.51 -11.83
N LEU A 253 -22.69 -0.63 -11.65
CA LEU A 253 -21.79 0.52 -11.49
C LEU A 253 -21.76 1.38 -12.77
N LEU A 254 -21.75 0.74 -13.95
CA LEU A 254 -21.78 1.45 -15.23
C LEU A 254 -23.08 2.21 -15.43
N ASP A 255 -24.23 1.71 -14.96
CA ASP A 255 -25.52 2.44 -14.99
C ASP A 255 -25.46 3.71 -14.14
N ILE A 256 -24.89 3.63 -12.93
CA ILE A 256 -24.69 4.78 -12.03
C ILE A 256 -23.72 5.80 -12.66
N ALA A 257 -22.62 5.31 -13.21
CA ALA A 257 -21.59 6.14 -13.82
C ALA A 257 -22.11 6.87 -15.08
N GLU A 258 -22.85 6.18 -15.94
CA GLU A 258 -23.47 6.75 -17.15
C GLU A 258 -24.49 7.84 -16.79
N ALA A 259 -25.27 7.65 -15.73
CA ALA A 259 -26.21 8.66 -15.24
C ALA A 259 -25.51 9.95 -14.75
N ASP A 260 -24.27 9.87 -14.27
CA ASP A 260 -23.42 11.01 -13.90
C ASP A 260 -22.68 11.62 -15.11
N GLY A 261 -22.69 10.95 -16.26
CA GLY A 261 -21.98 11.34 -17.49
C GLY A 261 -20.54 10.84 -17.55
N GLU A 262 -20.18 9.86 -16.72
CA GLU A 262 -18.89 9.20 -16.81
C GLU A 262 -18.83 8.29 -18.05
N SER A 263 -17.64 8.20 -18.62
CA SER A 263 -17.30 7.24 -19.66
C SER A 263 -16.48 6.10 -19.06
N VAL A 264 -16.41 4.96 -19.74
CA VAL A 264 -15.59 3.83 -19.33
C VAL A 264 -14.49 3.56 -20.36
N LEU A 265 -13.27 3.30 -19.87
CA LEU A 265 -12.15 2.81 -20.65
C LEU A 265 -11.76 1.42 -20.11
N VAL A 266 -11.79 0.40 -20.96
CA VAL A 266 -11.32 -0.94 -20.62
C VAL A 266 -9.82 -1.05 -20.94
N SER A 267 -9.04 -1.63 -20.03
CA SER A 267 -7.61 -1.80 -20.23
C SER A 267 -7.30 -2.64 -21.48
N GLU A 268 -6.22 -2.29 -22.16
CA GLU A 268 -5.60 -3.17 -23.14
C GLU A 268 -4.49 -3.95 -22.43
N ASN A 269 -4.54 -5.27 -22.55
CA ASN A 269 -3.50 -6.11 -21.95
C ASN A 269 -2.51 -6.58 -23.02
N HIS A 270 -1.24 -6.57 -22.66
CA HIS A 270 -0.14 -6.95 -23.51
C HIS A 270 0.73 -8.07 -22.92
N SER A 271 0.50 -8.47 -21.67
CA SER A 271 1.25 -9.56 -21.07
C SER A 271 0.83 -10.91 -21.63
N ASN A 272 1.77 -11.59 -22.28
CA ASN A 272 1.60 -12.95 -22.77
C ASN A 272 2.28 -13.99 -21.86
N ASP A 273 2.69 -13.59 -20.66
CA ASP A 273 3.25 -14.52 -19.67
C ASP A 273 2.28 -15.67 -19.41
N ALA A 274 2.76 -16.91 -19.56
CA ALA A 274 1.89 -18.09 -19.41
C ALA A 274 1.39 -18.30 -17.98
N VAL A 275 2.08 -17.74 -16.97
CA VAL A 275 1.74 -17.88 -15.55
C VAL A 275 0.97 -16.67 -15.07
N HIS A 276 1.38 -15.47 -15.46
CA HIS A 276 0.85 -14.18 -15.00
C HIS A 276 0.19 -13.39 -16.14
N LYS A 277 -0.38 -14.10 -17.11
CA LYS A 277 -1.19 -13.47 -18.17
C LYS A 277 -2.25 -12.58 -17.53
N GLU A 278 -2.21 -11.31 -17.83
CA GLU A 278 -3.20 -10.34 -17.40
C GLU A 278 -4.39 -10.37 -18.37
N ASP A 279 -5.60 -10.46 -17.85
CA ASP A 279 -6.80 -10.37 -18.66
C ASP A 279 -7.30 -8.92 -18.74
N ARG A 280 -8.01 -8.57 -19.79
CA ARG A 280 -8.60 -7.23 -19.99
C ARG A 280 -9.81 -7.04 -19.09
N THR A 281 -9.60 -7.09 -17.79
CA THR A 281 -10.67 -7.02 -16.78
C THR A 281 -10.90 -5.63 -16.22
N TYR A 282 -9.92 -4.74 -16.32
CA TYR A 282 -9.93 -3.45 -15.62
C TYR A 282 -10.73 -2.38 -16.39
N HIS A 283 -11.73 -1.82 -15.71
CA HIS A 283 -12.59 -0.74 -16.21
C HIS A 283 -12.27 0.55 -15.44
N MET A 284 -11.88 1.59 -16.15
CA MET A 284 -11.61 2.91 -15.59
C MET A 284 -12.70 3.88 -16.01
N LEU A 285 -13.39 4.45 -15.02
CA LEU A 285 -14.38 5.50 -15.22
C LEU A 285 -13.69 6.87 -15.33
N TYR A 286 -14.25 7.79 -16.14
CA TYR A 286 -13.67 9.11 -16.32
C TYR A 286 -14.63 10.10 -17.01
N GLY A 287 -14.36 11.41 -16.81
CA GLY A 287 -14.85 12.49 -17.66
C GLY A 287 -16.20 13.07 -17.28
N GLY A 288 -16.96 12.44 -16.40
CA GLY A 288 -18.23 12.93 -15.89
C GLY A 288 -18.08 14.01 -14.81
N LYS A 289 -19.18 14.34 -14.15
CA LYS A 289 -19.22 15.43 -13.15
C LYS A 289 -18.41 15.07 -11.90
N THR A 290 -18.59 13.85 -11.40
CA THR A 290 -17.93 13.39 -10.20
C THR A 290 -16.41 13.24 -10.41
N ALA A 291 -15.96 12.77 -11.60
CA ALA A 291 -14.56 12.75 -11.95
C ALA A 291 -13.91 14.13 -12.00
N GLN A 292 -14.67 15.13 -12.46
CA GLN A 292 -14.20 16.53 -12.52
C GLN A 292 -14.09 17.17 -11.14
N GLU A 293 -14.99 16.81 -10.22
CA GLU A 293 -15.06 17.39 -8.87
C GLU A 293 -14.06 16.73 -7.91
N TYR A 294 -13.98 15.39 -7.91
CA TYR A 294 -13.22 14.63 -6.89
C TYR A 294 -11.96 13.94 -7.44
N GLY A 295 -11.78 13.92 -8.75
CA GLY A 295 -10.67 13.21 -9.40
C GLY A 295 -10.90 11.70 -9.47
N LEU A 296 -9.96 10.99 -10.12
CA LEU A 296 -10.13 9.56 -10.42
C LEU A 296 -9.92 8.65 -9.21
N ALA A 297 -9.12 9.06 -8.24
CA ALA A 297 -8.75 8.22 -7.10
C ALA A 297 -9.96 7.92 -6.17
N THR A 298 -10.85 8.89 -6.01
CA THR A 298 -12.04 8.77 -5.15
C THR A 298 -13.35 8.78 -5.93
N LEU A 299 -13.29 8.71 -7.26
CA LEU A 299 -14.44 8.77 -8.15
C LEU A 299 -15.53 7.76 -7.75
N THR A 300 -15.18 6.48 -7.71
CA THR A 300 -16.18 5.43 -7.46
C THR A 300 -16.85 5.51 -6.08
N PRO A 301 -16.12 5.74 -4.96
CA PRO A 301 -16.75 6.02 -3.68
C PRO A 301 -17.74 7.19 -3.73
N HIS A 302 -17.40 8.29 -4.39
CA HIS A 302 -18.30 9.45 -4.50
C HIS A 302 -19.53 9.19 -5.36
N LEU A 303 -19.41 8.48 -6.49
CA LEU A 303 -20.56 8.05 -7.29
C LEU A 303 -21.52 7.20 -6.49
N LEU A 304 -21.00 6.20 -5.77
CA LEU A 304 -21.78 5.30 -4.93
C LEU A 304 -22.42 6.02 -3.74
N ARG A 305 -21.71 6.99 -3.13
CA ARG A 305 -22.27 7.86 -2.09
C ARG A 305 -23.47 8.65 -2.60
N GLN A 306 -23.29 9.37 -3.71
CA GLN A 306 -24.36 10.17 -4.32
C GLN A 306 -25.59 9.31 -4.65
N TYR A 307 -25.35 8.10 -5.18
CA TYR A 307 -26.40 7.13 -5.45
C TYR A 307 -27.10 6.66 -4.17
N ALA A 308 -26.35 6.34 -3.11
CA ALA A 308 -26.88 5.94 -1.82
C ALA A 308 -27.72 7.05 -1.18
N GLU A 309 -27.23 8.29 -1.16
CA GLU A 309 -27.96 9.46 -0.64
C GLU A 309 -29.25 9.72 -1.42
N ALA A 310 -29.25 9.55 -2.74
CA ALA A 310 -30.46 9.65 -3.57
C ALA A 310 -31.51 8.57 -3.24
N HIS A 311 -31.08 7.45 -2.62
CA HIS A 311 -31.96 6.39 -2.12
C HIS A 311 -32.21 6.44 -0.61
N GLY A 312 -31.84 7.54 0.06
CA GLY A 312 -32.15 7.81 1.45
C GLY A 312 -31.10 7.42 2.49
N ALA A 313 -29.91 7.00 2.07
CA ALA A 313 -28.81 6.76 3.00
C ALA A 313 -28.26 8.07 3.60
N THR A 314 -27.76 8.01 4.83
CA THR A 314 -27.12 9.13 5.53
C THR A 314 -25.63 8.85 5.71
N PHE A 315 -24.79 9.83 5.39
CA PHE A 315 -23.33 9.77 5.57
C PHE A 315 -22.91 10.74 6.67
N ILE A 316 -22.18 10.24 7.66
CA ILE A 316 -21.74 11.00 8.85
C ILE A 316 -20.22 10.92 8.92
N TYR A 317 -19.58 12.08 8.85
CA TYR A 317 -18.13 12.24 8.87
C TYR A 317 -17.63 12.63 10.26
N ASN A 318 -16.30 12.56 10.47
CA ASN A 318 -15.66 12.84 11.76
C ASN A 318 -16.31 12.05 12.92
N SER A 319 -16.64 10.78 12.63
CA SER A 319 -17.40 9.92 13.54
C SER A 319 -16.75 8.52 13.64
N PRO A 320 -15.53 8.42 14.22
CA PRO A 320 -14.86 7.14 14.39
C PRO A 320 -15.70 6.19 15.26
N ALA A 321 -15.97 4.99 14.74
CA ALA A 321 -16.54 3.92 15.54
C ALA A 321 -15.46 3.35 16.46
N VAL A 322 -15.75 3.29 17.75
CA VAL A 322 -14.78 2.90 18.79
C VAL A 322 -15.15 1.61 19.52
N GLN A 323 -16.41 1.21 19.48
CA GLN A 323 -16.90 -0.02 20.13
C GLN A 323 -18.14 -0.56 19.43
N LEU A 324 -18.23 -1.90 19.29
CA LEU A 324 -19.46 -2.57 18.87
C LEU A 324 -20.40 -2.75 20.08
N VAL A 325 -21.69 -2.64 19.83
CA VAL A 325 -22.75 -2.99 20.79
C VAL A 325 -23.10 -4.46 20.59
N GLN A 326 -22.82 -5.28 21.58
CA GLN A 326 -23.03 -6.74 21.53
C GLN A 326 -23.94 -7.18 22.67
N GLY A 327 -24.98 -7.94 22.35
CA GLY A 327 -25.91 -8.50 23.33
C GLY A 327 -25.30 -9.68 24.12
N GLU A 328 -26.00 -10.11 25.17
CA GLU A 328 -25.61 -11.28 25.99
C GLU A 328 -25.61 -12.60 25.19
N ASP A 329 -26.35 -12.65 24.10
CA ASP A 329 -26.42 -13.78 23.15
C ASP A 329 -25.28 -13.77 22.12
N GLY A 330 -24.38 -12.76 22.19
CA GLY A 330 -23.27 -12.58 21.28
C GLY A 330 -23.63 -11.86 19.99
N ALA A 331 -24.89 -11.52 19.73
CA ALA A 331 -25.31 -10.79 18.54
C ALA A 331 -24.80 -9.33 18.58
N VAL A 332 -24.30 -8.83 17.47
CA VAL A 332 -23.92 -7.42 17.30
C VAL A 332 -25.15 -6.64 16.80
N THR A 333 -25.55 -5.64 17.57
CA THR A 333 -26.78 -4.87 17.33
C THR A 333 -26.51 -3.40 17.04
N GLY A 334 -25.25 -2.96 17.01
CA GLY A 334 -24.90 -1.57 16.74
C GLY A 334 -23.43 -1.28 16.98
N ALA A 335 -23.09 0.01 16.95
CA ALA A 335 -21.77 0.50 17.35
C ALA A 335 -21.88 1.87 18.02
N ILE A 336 -20.87 2.20 18.82
CA ILE A 336 -20.69 3.50 19.46
C ILE A 336 -19.61 4.25 18.70
N CYS A 337 -19.93 5.48 18.29
CA CYS A 337 -19.02 6.40 17.63
C CYS A 337 -18.68 7.58 18.54
N GLU A 338 -17.41 8.01 18.49
CA GLU A 338 -16.96 9.20 19.18
C GLU A 338 -17.20 10.44 18.32
N THR A 339 -17.67 11.53 18.91
CA THR A 339 -17.87 12.82 18.26
C THR A 339 -17.42 13.95 19.18
N GLU A 340 -17.34 15.17 18.68
CA GLU A 340 -17.04 16.35 19.51
C GLU A 340 -18.07 16.57 20.65
N ALA A 341 -19.30 16.09 20.46
CA ALA A 341 -20.39 16.25 21.44
C ALA A 341 -20.42 15.13 22.51
N GLY A 342 -19.64 14.08 22.36
CA GLY A 342 -19.67 12.86 23.18
C GLY A 342 -19.89 11.62 22.32
N TYR A 343 -20.36 10.54 22.93
CA TYR A 343 -20.59 9.29 22.23
C TYR A 343 -22.01 9.18 21.69
N ILE A 344 -22.13 8.76 20.42
CA ILE A 344 -23.42 8.44 19.80
C ILE A 344 -23.48 6.93 19.58
N GLN A 345 -24.55 6.30 20.03
CA GLN A 345 -24.81 4.89 19.75
C GLN A 345 -25.76 4.76 18.55
N TYR A 346 -25.31 4.03 17.53
CA TYR A 346 -26.13 3.64 16.38
C TYR A 346 -26.59 2.21 16.57
N ASN A 347 -27.90 1.99 16.57
CA ASN A 347 -28.51 0.65 16.66
C ASN A 347 -28.90 0.20 15.26
N ALA A 348 -28.51 -1.01 14.87
CA ALA A 348 -28.73 -1.56 13.53
C ALA A 348 -29.57 -2.83 13.61
N SER A 349 -30.81 -2.78 13.10
CA SER A 349 -31.75 -3.88 13.21
C SER A 349 -31.42 -5.11 12.35
N LYS A 350 -30.65 -4.92 11.26
CA LYS A 350 -30.25 -5.97 10.32
C LYS A 350 -28.78 -6.29 10.35
N GLY A 351 -27.93 -5.33 10.73
CA GLY A 351 -26.51 -5.61 10.93
C GLY A 351 -25.58 -4.41 10.84
N VAL A 352 -24.38 -4.65 11.35
CA VAL A 352 -23.22 -3.75 11.33
C VAL A 352 -22.20 -4.28 10.33
N VAL A 353 -21.75 -3.43 9.40
CA VAL A 353 -20.81 -3.79 8.33
C VAL A 353 -19.49 -3.08 8.54
N LEU A 354 -18.44 -3.85 8.77
CA LEU A 354 -17.06 -3.36 8.89
C LEU A 354 -16.45 -3.19 7.50
N ALA A 355 -16.20 -1.94 7.10
CA ALA A 355 -15.64 -1.54 5.81
C ALA A 355 -14.45 -0.56 5.99
N THR A 356 -13.64 -0.79 7.03
CA THR A 356 -12.68 0.16 7.62
C THR A 356 -11.29 0.14 6.97
N GLY A 357 -11.15 -0.45 5.79
CA GLY A 357 -9.85 -0.55 5.13
C GLY A 357 -8.96 -1.67 5.70
N ASP A 358 -7.64 -1.49 5.65
CA ASP A 358 -6.65 -2.48 6.05
C ASP A 358 -5.89 -2.11 7.34
N ILE A 359 -4.70 -2.68 7.54
CA ILE A 359 -3.86 -2.51 8.73
C ILE A 359 -2.57 -1.74 8.48
N SER A 360 -2.37 -1.20 7.29
CA SER A 360 -1.06 -0.70 6.83
C SER A 360 -0.45 0.41 7.69
N PHE A 361 -1.25 1.13 8.46
CA PHE A 361 -0.79 2.16 9.42
C PHE A 361 -0.85 1.71 10.89
N ASN A 362 -1.10 0.43 11.17
CA ASN A 362 -0.93 -0.17 12.50
C ASN A 362 0.35 -1.01 12.52
N GLN A 363 1.41 -0.46 13.13
CA GLN A 363 2.73 -1.09 13.10
C GLN A 363 2.74 -2.48 13.77
N GLU A 364 2.10 -2.65 14.93
CA GLU A 364 2.06 -3.94 15.63
C GLU A 364 1.34 -5.02 14.79
N MET A 365 0.21 -4.67 14.15
CA MET A 365 -0.49 -5.61 13.27
C MET A 365 0.31 -5.89 11.99
N MET A 366 1.02 -4.89 11.46
CA MET A 366 1.91 -5.09 10.31
C MET A 366 3.08 -6.03 10.65
N ASP A 367 3.67 -5.91 11.83
CA ASP A 367 4.76 -6.78 12.30
C ASP A 367 4.28 -8.22 12.45
N GLU A 368 3.08 -8.43 12.95
CA GLU A 368 2.48 -9.74 13.15
C GLU A 368 2.01 -10.38 11.85
N PHE A 369 1.20 -9.67 11.08
CA PHE A 369 0.47 -10.27 9.95
C PHE A 369 1.10 -10.01 8.58
N CYS A 370 1.89 -8.94 8.43
CA CYS A 370 2.42 -8.52 7.13
C CYS A 370 3.85 -7.96 7.21
N PRO A 371 4.83 -8.72 7.77
CA PRO A 371 6.19 -8.19 8.01
C PRO A 371 6.92 -7.77 6.72
N ILE A 372 6.57 -8.32 5.55
CA ILE A 372 7.15 -7.88 4.28
C ILE A 372 6.73 -6.45 3.93
N GLY A 373 5.52 -6.05 4.30
CA GLY A 373 4.99 -4.70 4.06
C GLY A 373 5.71 -3.59 4.85
N ASN A 374 6.51 -3.95 5.87
CA ASN A 374 7.33 -3.01 6.61
C ASN A 374 8.67 -2.68 5.92
N LYS A 375 9.05 -3.45 4.88
CA LYS A 375 10.31 -3.27 4.14
C LYS A 375 10.17 -2.35 2.93
N VAL A 376 9.00 -1.79 2.70
CA VAL A 376 8.74 -0.92 1.55
C VAL A 376 9.35 0.47 1.74
N MET A 377 9.71 1.11 0.64
CA MET A 377 10.20 2.49 0.64
C MET A 377 9.11 3.48 1.08
N ALA A 378 7.87 3.26 0.66
CA ALA A 378 6.74 4.13 1.00
C ALA A 378 5.41 3.37 1.06
N LYS A 379 4.46 3.90 1.83
CA LYS A 379 3.06 3.52 1.78
C LYS A 379 2.35 4.45 0.80
N LEU A 380 1.78 3.88 -0.28
CA LEU A 380 1.18 4.62 -1.39
C LEU A 380 -0.35 4.74 -1.24
N ASN A 381 -0.93 4.13 -0.23
CA ASN A 381 -2.34 4.28 0.06
C ASN A 381 -2.65 5.70 0.55
N GLY A 382 -3.71 6.28 -0.01
CA GLY A 382 -4.14 7.64 0.32
C GLY A 382 -4.89 7.76 1.67
N ALA A 383 -5.03 6.67 2.42
CA ALA A 383 -5.82 6.60 3.65
C ALA A 383 -4.94 6.32 4.88
N PRO A 384 -4.33 7.35 5.51
CA PRO A 384 -3.55 7.16 6.73
C PRO A 384 -4.39 6.64 7.91
N GLY A 385 -5.70 6.53 7.72
CA GLY A 385 -6.64 5.94 8.65
C GLY A 385 -6.73 4.41 8.64
N ASP A 386 -6.01 3.70 7.78
CA ASP A 386 -6.00 2.22 7.71
C ASP A 386 -5.25 1.62 8.92
N THR A 387 -5.85 1.72 10.11
CA THR A 387 -5.27 1.35 11.42
C THR A 387 -5.86 0.05 11.99
N GLY A 388 -6.59 -0.71 11.17
CA GLY A 388 -7.17 -2.00 11.57
C GLY A 388 -8.35 -1.89 12.53
N ASP A 389 -9.10 -0.80 12.53
CA ASP A 389 -10.17 -0.58 13.52
C ASP A 389 -11.26 -1.64 13.43
N GLY A 390 -11.74 -1.97 12.22
CA GLY A 390 -12.71 -3.04 12.03
C GLY A 390 -12.16 -4.42 12.37
N HIS A 391 -10.88 -4.67 12.11
CA HIS A 391 -10.21 -5.92 12.51
C HIS A 391 -10.22 -6.08 14.03
N LYS A 392 -9.82 -5.05 14.77
CA LYS A 392 -9.84 -5.04 16.24
C LYS A 392 -11.25 -5.26 16.77
N MET A 393 -12.23 -4.51 16.24
CA MET A 393 -13.63 -4.64 16.65
C MET A 393 -14.20 -6.04 16.39
N ALA A 394 -13.86 -6.65 15.25
CA ALA A 394 -14.28 -8.03 14.93
C ALA A 394 -13.69 -9.03 15.92
N LEU A 395 -12.39 -8.91 16.23
CA LEU A 395 -11.71 -9.75 17.22
C LEU A 395 -12.35 -9.61 18.61
N TRP A 396 -12.60 -8.38 19.06
CA TRP A 396 -13.22 -8.11 20.37
C TRP A 396 -14.66 -8.61 20.47
N ALA A 397 -15.34 -8.80 19.35
CA ALA A 397 -16.66 -9.42 19.28
C ALA A 397 -16.62 -10.96 19.25
N GLY A 398 -15.44 -11.58 19.20
CA GLY A 398 -15.25 -13.04 19.15
C GLY A 398 -14.94 -13.59 17.75
N GLY A 399 -14.74 -12.72 16.77
CA GLY A 399 -14.25 -13.09 15.43
C GLY A 399 -12.79 -13.48 15.44
N VAL A 400 -12.34 -14.11 14.37
CA VAL A 400 -10.94 -14.46 14.15
C VAL A 400 -10.42 -13.92 12.82
N PHE A 401 -9.11 -13.95 12.63
CA PHE A 401 -8.48 -13.55 11.38
C PHE A 401 -8.13 -14.76 10.52
N GLN A 402 -8.00 -14.55 9.21
CA GLN A 402 -7.39 -15.53 8.34
C GLN A 402 -5.94 -15.82 8.76
N ASP A 403 -5.44 -17.01 8.42
CA ASP A 403 -4.05 -17.38 8.66
C ASP A 403 -3.08 -16.41 7.93
N GLY A 404 -1.96 -16.09 8.61
CA GLY A 404 -0.88 -15.28 8.04
C GLY A 404 0.18 -16.11 7.30
N PRO A 405 1.19 -15.45 6.71
CA PRO A 405 1.30 -13.99 6.55
C PRO A 405 0.28 -13.43 5.55
N TRP A 406 -0.22 -12.21 5.81
CA TRP A 406 -1.19 -11.59 4.94
C TRP A 406 -0.55 -11.03 3.67
N PRO A 407 -1.20 -11.21 2.50
CA PRO A 407 -0.67 -10.74 1.23
C PRO A 407 -0.77 -9.22 1.10
N THR A 408 0.16 -8.69 0.31
CA THR A 408 0.25 -7.26 -0.01
C THR A 408 -0.10 -7.01 -1.47
N MET A 409 -0.60 -5.82 -1.75
CA MET A 409 -0.58 -5.22 -3.07
C MET A 409 0.52 -4.16 -3.10
N MET A 410 1.55 -4.37 -3.91
CA MET A 410 2.72 -3.49 -4.00
C MET A 410 2.96 -3.03 -5.42
N HIS A 411 3.51 -1.82 -5.56
CA HIS A 411 3.90 -1.22 -6.83
C HIS A 411 5.35 -0.74 -6.81
N PRO A 412 6.10 -0.88 -7.92
CA PRO A 412 7.50 -0.47 -8.01
C PRO A 412 7.67 1.02 -8.39
N GLN A 413 6.74 1.90 -8.00
CA GLN A 413 6.69 3.32 -8.33
C GLN A 413 6.72 4.24 -7.09
N ALA A 414 7.32 3.80 -5.98
CA ALA A 414 7.48 4.66 -4.80
C ALA A 414 8.59 5.72 -4.97
N ALA A 415 9.38 5.62 -6.03
CA ALA A 415 10.40 6.58 -6.41
C ALA A 415 10.13 7.11 -7.82
N ALA A 416 10.87 6.64 -8.85
CA ALA A 416 10.59 7.03 -10.22
C ALA A 416 9.29 6.41 -10.76
N MET A 417 8.56 7.17 -11.54
CA MET A 417 7.34 6.70 -12.22
C MET A 417 7.65 5.78 -13.41
N PHE A 418 8.88 5.76 -13.91
CA PHE A 418 9.29 4.95 -15.06
C PHE A 418 10.43 4.01 -14.72
N HIS A 419 10.34 2.75 -15.13
CA HIS A 419 11.42 1.77 -14.97
C HIS A 419 11.61 0.82 -16.15
N GLY A 420 10.61 0.61 -17.03
CA GLY A 420 10.67 -0.31 -18.18
C GLY A 420 11.06 -1.76 -17.82
N PRO A 421 11.26 -2.61 -18.83
CA PRO A 421 11.74 -3.99 -18.66
C PRO A 421 13.28 -4.07 -18.75
N PHE A 422 14.00 -3.03 -18.34
CA PHE A 422 15.44 -2.88 -18.50
C PHE A 422 16.22 -3.67 -17.45
N LEU A 423 17.54 -3.55 -17.44
CA LEU A 423 18.41 -4.16 -16.45
C LEU A 423 18.16 -3.55 -15.06
N PHE A 424 17.85 -4.37 -14.05
CA PHE A 424 17.81 -3.91 -12.67
C PHE A 424 19.09 -4.26 -11.93
N VAL A 425 19.65 -3.27 -11.23
CA VAL A 425 20.75 -3.48 -10.27
C VAL A 425 20.33 -3.06 -8.87
N ASN A 426 20.78 -3.81 -7.87
CA ASN A 426 20.59 -3.47 -6.46
C ASN A 426 21.58 -2.37 -6.03
N PRO A 427 21.51 -1.84 -4.79
CA PRO A 427 22.47 -0.85 -4.30
C PRO A 427 23.94 -1.29 -4.30
N GLU A 428 24.23 -2.60 -4.44
CA GLU A 428 25.58 -3.13 -4.62
C GLU A 428 26.04 -3.11 -6.09
N GLY A 429 25.21 -2.65 -7.04
CA GLY A 429 25.52 -2.68 -8.48
C GLY A 429 25.32 -4.04 -9.15
N LYS A 430 24.69 -5.01 -8.50
CA LYS A 430 24.50 -6.38 -8.98
C LYS A 430 23.10 -6.60 -9.54
N ARG A 431 22.99 -7.29 -10.67
CA ARG A 431 21.73 -7.86 -11.16
C ARG A 431 21.30 -9.01 -10.24
N PHE A 432 20.00 -9.15 -9.94
CA PHE A 432 19.51 -10.08 -8.94
C PHE A 432 18.21 -10.81 -9.31
N MET A 433 17.57 -10.50 -10.44
CA MET A 433 16.28 -11.08 -10.82
C MET A 433 16.02 -11.00 -12.33
N ASN A 434 14.95 -11.65 -12.78
CA ASN A 434 14.31 -11.40 -14.08
C ASN A 434 13.43 -10.15 -13.98
N GLU A 435 13.82 -9.09 -14.64
CA GLU A 435 13.14 -7.78 -14.58
C GLU A 435 11.83 -7.73 -15.38
N ALA A 436 11.57 -8.74 -16.22
CA ALA A 436 10.33 -8.84 -17.01
C ALA A 436 9.18 -9.51 -16.24
N THR A 437 9.38 -9.84 -14.96
CA THR A 437 8.33 -10.42 -14.11
C THR A 437 7.20 -9.41 -13.84
N TRP A 438 6.06 -9.91 -13.32
CA TRP A 438 4.88 -9.07 -13.02
C TRP A 438 5.14 -8.06 -11.88
N VAL A 439 4.26 -7.07 -11.75
CA VAL A 439 4.40 -5.92 -10.84
C VAL A 439 4.71 -6.34 -9.40
N GLN A 440 3.91 -7.23 -8.82
CA GLN A 440 4.13 -7.73 -7.46
C GLN A 440 5.45 -8.50 -7.35
N GLY A 441 5.77 -9.33 -8.34
CA GLY A 441 7.03 -10.09 -8.38
C GLY A 441 8.26 -9.19 -8.43
N LYS A 442 8.20 -8.04 -9.13
CA LYS A 442 9.28 -7.03 -9.10
C LYS A 442 9.50 -6.50 -7.69
N CYS A 443 8.44 -6.12 -7.00
CA CYS A 443 8.51 -5.60 -5.62
C CYS A 443 9.09 -6.63 -4.65
N VAL A 444 8.56 -7.85 -4.66
CA VAL A 444 9.06 -8.95 -3.82
C VAL A 444 10.52 -9.26 -4.16
N GLY A 445 10.88 -9.32 -5.45
CA GLY A 445 12.24 -9.56 -5.91
C GLY A 445 13.23 -8.50 -5.42
N ILE A 446 12.88 -7.22 -5.50
CA ILE A 446 13.71 -6.12 -4.99
C ILE A 446 13.98 -6.30 -3.49
N MET A 447 12.94 -6.58 -2.69
CA MET A 447 13.07 -6.68 -1.24
C MET A 447 13.75 -7.97 -0.77
N THR A 448 13.54 -9.10 -1.44
CA THR A 448 14.02 -10.41 -0.96
C THR A 448 15.34 -10.83 -1.61
N GLN A 449 15.51 -10.61 -2.92
CA GLN A 449 16.69 -10.97 -3.70
C GLN A 449 17.65 -9.78 -3.83
N GLY A 450 17.11 -8.57 -4.07
CA GLY A 450 17.88 -7.32 -4.08
C GLY A 450 18.26 -6.84 -2.67
N LYS A 451 17.58 -7.35 -1.64
CA LYS A 451 17.79 -7.01 -0.21
C LYS A 451 17.73 -5.50 0.08
N SER A 452 16.83 -4.80 -0.59
CA SER A 452 16.66 -3.35 -0.47
C SER A 452 15.18 -2.99 -0.66
N ASP A 453 14.80 -1.78 -0.33
CA ASP A 453 13.50 -1.18 -0.63
C ASP A 453 13.42 -0.60 -2.06
N HIS A 454 14.54 -0.61 -2.79
CA HIS A 454 14.66 -0.12 -4.16
C HIS A 454 15.72 -0.86 -4.98
N ALA A 455 15.64 -0.67 -6.28
CA ALA A 455 16.66 -1.02 -7.27
C ALA A 455 16.84 0.15 -8.23
N PHE A 456 17.81 0.05 -9.13
CA PHE A 456 17.97 0.98 -10.24
C PHE A 456 17.71 0.26 -11.56
N SER A 457 16.84 0.82 -12.39
CA SER A 457 16.61 0.39 -13.77
C SER A 457 17.57 1.12 -14.67
N ILE A 458 18.40 0.36 -15.39
CA ILE A 458 19.54 0.87 -16.20
C ILE A 458 19.23 0.69 -17.68
N PHE A 459 19.35 1.75 -18.46
CA PHE A 459 19.10 1.73 -19.91
C PHE A 459 20.00 2.72 -20.66
N ASP A 460 20.12 2.53 -21.98
CA ASP A 460 21.00 3.31 -22.84
C ASP A 460 20.24 4.26 -23.79
N ALA A 461 20.95 4.92 -24.69
CA ALA A 461 20.39 5.90 -25.63
C ALA A 461 19.31 5.32 -26.56
N ASN A 462 19.24 4.00 -26.75
CA ASN A 462 18.25 3.35 -27.63
C ASN A 462 17.03 2.79 -26.90
N TRP A 463 16.84 3.13 -25.64
CA TRP A 463 15.81 2.58 -24.78
C TRP A 463 14.37 2.76 -25.33
N ASP A 464 14.12 3.85 -26.02
CA ASP A 464 12.84 4.14 -26.66
C ASP A 464 12.46 3.10 -27.73
N LYS A 465 13.44 2.65 -28.52
CA LYS A 465 13.28 1.58 -29.52
C LYS A 465 13.03 0.23 -28.85
N TYR A 466 13.77 -0.06 -27.79
CA TYR A 466 13.60 -1.30 -27.03
C TYR A 466 12.24 -1.34 -26.32
N LEU A 467 11.81 -0.21 -25.77
CA LEU A 467 10.48 -0.08 -25.18
C LEU A 467 9.41 -0.35 -26.25
N LEU A 468 9.48 0.33 -27.41
CA LEU A 468 8.53 0.13 -28.50
C LEU A 468 8.44 -1.34 -28.93
N GLN A 469 9.59 -2.02 -29.06
CA GLN A 469 9.65 -3.43 -29.41
C GLN A 469 8.97 -4.33 -28.37
N SER A 470 9.09 -4.02 -27.09
CA SER A 470 8.58 -4.84 -25.99
C SER A 470 7.12 -4.56 -25.61
N LEU A 471 6.58 -3.39 -25.96
CA LEU A 471 5.20 -3.00 -25.62
C LEU A 471 4.13 -4.01 -26.03
N PRO A 472 4.18 -4.61 -27.25
CA PRO A 472 3.19 -5.62 -27.66
C PRO A 472 3.17 -6.89 -26.80
N THR A 473 4.22 -7.10 -26.00
CA THR A 473 4.38 -8.31 -25.14
C THR A 473 4.40 -7.97 -23.65
N GLY A 474 3.98 -6.75 -23.28
CA GLY A 474 3.88 -6.32 -21.88
C GLY A 474 5.12 -5.65 -21.31
N GLY A 475 6.03 -5.16 -22.16
CA GLY A 475 7.25 -4.47 -21.72
C GLY A 475 7.06 -3.05 -21.24
N GLY A 476 5.85 -2.52 -21.30
CA GLY A 476 5.53 -1.15 -20.87
C GLY A 476 5.33 -0.99 -19.37
N MET A 477 4.91 0.20 -19.02
CA MET A 477 4.45 0.53 -17.68
C MET A 477 2.96 0.18 -17.54
N PHE A 478 2.51 0.04 -16.30
CA PHE A 478 1.09 -0.26 -15.99
C PHE A 478 0.09 0.63 -16.77
N TRP A 479 0.35 1.93 -16.89
CA TRP A 479 -0.53 2.85 -17.63
C TRP A 479 -0.55 2.68 -19.14
N ASP A 480 0.39 1.96 -19.73
CA ASP A 480 0.36 1.65 -21.17
C ASP A 480 -0.79 0.70 -21.53
N ASN A 481 -1.38 0.03 -20.52
CA ASN A 481 -2.61 -0.74 -20.68
C ASN A 481 -3.86 0.14 -20.87
N PHE A 482 -3.78 1.45 -20.58
CA PHE A 482 -4.90 2.40 -20.67
C PHE A 482 -4.73 3.40 -21.80
N ARG A 483 -4.52 2.90 -22.99
CA ARG A 483 -4.41 3.75 -24.17
C ARG A 483 -5.79 4.26 -24.62
N ALA A 484 -5.85 5.54 -24.98
CA ALA A 484 -7.04 6.09 -25.60
C ALA A 484 -7.35 5.37 -26.94
N VAL A 485 -8.62 5.23 -27.28
CA VAL A 485 -9.02 4.64 -28.56
C VAL A 485 -8.34 5.38 -29.71
N GLY A 486 -7.63 4.62 -30.55
CA GLY A 486 -6.87 5.15 -31.69
C GLY A 486 -5.45 5.60 -31.39
N SER A 487 -4.98 5.54 -30.13
CA SER A 487 -3.57 5.75 -29.80
C SER A 487 -2.72 4.53 -30.17
N THR A 488 -1.44 4.77 -30.43
CA THR A 488 -0.47 3.78 -30.88
C THR A 488 0.55 3.46 -29.77
N PHE A 489 1.40 2.45 -29.98
CA PHE A 489 2.53 2.18 -29.11
C PHE A 489 3.58 3.31 -29.16
N GLU A 490 3.71 3.98 -30.31
CA GLU A 490 4.56 5.16 -30.46
C GLU A 490 4.11 6.31 -29.56
N ASP A 491 2.79 6.49 -29.37
CA ASP A 491 2.26 7.47 -28.41
C ASP A 491 2.63 7.09 -26.96
N SER A 492 2.68 5.78 -26.66
CA SER A 492 3.14 5.26 -25.37
C SER A 492 4.60 5.59 -25.12
N VAL A 493 5.45 5.34 -26.13
CA VAL A 493 6.89 5.66 -26.06
C VAL A 493 7.08 7.18 -25.91
N ALA A 494 6.37 8.00 -26.69
CA ALA A 494 6.47 9.45 -26.58
C ALA A 494 6.11 9.96 -25.17
N THR A 495 5.11 9.37 -24.53
CA THR A 495 4.75 9.67 -23.14
C THR A 495 5.84 9.26 -22.16
N SER A 496 6.44 8.08 -22.36
CA SER A 496 7.53 7.58 -21.53
C SER A 496 8.78 8.45 -21.65
N ILE A 497 9.12 8.90 -22.88
CA ILE A 497 10.20 9.87 -23.13
C ILE A 497 9.95 11.15 -22.31
N GLN A 498 8.74 11.72 -22.43
CA GLN A 498 8.41 12.93 -21.67
C GLN A 498 8.48 12.71 -20.15
N THR A 499 8.09 11.53 -19.66
CA THR A 499 8.18 11.18 -18.24
C THR A 499 9.64 11.14 -17.76
N VAL A 500 10.52 10.51 -18.52
CA VAL A 500 11.97 10.42 -18.21
C VAL A 500 12.63 11.80 -18.29
N GLU A 501 12.37 12.58 -19.34
CA GLU A 501 12.93 13.92 -19.50
C GLU A 501 12.48 14.87 -18.38
N ASN A 502 11.18 14.84 -18.02
CA ASN A 502 10.66 15.62 -16.90
C ASN A 502 11.27 15.17 -15.55
N GLY A 503 11.47 13.87 -15.38
CA GLY A 503 12.11 13.32 -14.19
C GLY A 503 13.55 13.81 -14.06
N ILE A 504 14.34 13.71 -15.12
CA ILE A 504 15.73 14.21 -15.14
C ILE A 504 15.80 15.72 -14.82
N ALA A 505 14.83 16.49 -15.31
CA ALA A 505 14.81 17.94 -15.11
C ALA A 505 14.36 18.34 -13.69
N ASN A 506 13.45 17.58 -13.05
CA ASN A 506 12.72 18.00 -11.85
C ASN A 506 12.85 17.07 -10.65
N ASP A 507 13.38 15.85 -10.84
CA ASP A 507 13.52 14.82 -9.79
C ASP A 507 14.89 14.14 -9.85
N PRO A 508 15.98 14.86 -9.57
CA PRO A 508 17.34 14.33 -9.66
C PRO A 508 17.67 13.29 -8.59
N ALA A 509 16.80 13.06 -7.62
CA ALA A 509 16.95 11.99 -6.63
C ALA A 509 16.54 10.61 -7.17
N ASN A 510 15.72 10.57 -8.23
CA ASN A 510 15.16 9.35 -8.76
C ASN A 510 15.44 9.11 -10.25
N TYR A 511 15.88 10.14 -11.00
CA TYR A 511 16.20 10.05 -12.42
C TYR A 511 17.61 10.55 -12.69
N PHE A 512 18.43 9.73 -13.34
CA PHE A 512 19.84 9.96 -13.55
C PHE A 512 20.16 9.84 -15.04
N LYS A 513 21.10 10.67 -15.51
CA LYS A 513 21.65 10.64 -16.86
C LYS A 513 23.13 10.96 -16.82
N ALA A 514 23.95 10.17 -17.54
CA ALA A 514 25.40 10.35 -17.64
C ALA A 514 25.90 10.01 -19.04
N ASP A 515 27.05 10.52 -19.40
CA ASP A 515 27.71 10.21 -20.69
C ASP A 515 28.46 8.88 -20.65
N THR A 516 28.87 8.42 -19.47
CA THR A 516 29.59 7.16 -19.27
C THR A 516 28.92 6.31 -18.17
N LEU A 517 29.21 5.01 -18.18
CA LEU A 517 28.71 4.09 -17.13
C LEU A 517 29.39 4.35 -15.78
N GLU A 518 30.64 4.77 -15.77
CA GLU A 518 31.40 5.14 -14.56
C GLU A 518 30.75 6.35 -13.87
N GLU A 519 30.40 7.38 -14.66
CA GLU A 519 29.68 8.54 -14.15
C GLU A 519 28.30 8.14 -13.60
N LEU A 520 27.58 7.26 -14.32
CA LEU A 520 26.27 6.79 -13.88
C LEU A 520 26.37 6.02 -12.58
N ALA A 521 27.38 5.13 -12.42
CA ALA A 521 27.63 4.41 -11.17
C ALA A 521 27.84 5.37 -9.99
N GLY A 522 28.63 6.45 -10.22
CA GLY A 522 28.85 7.50 -9.22
C GLY A 522 27.57 8.24 -8.84
N LEU A 523 26.70 8.56 -9.82
CA LEU A 523 25.44 9.27 -9.58
C LEU A 523 24.44 8.44 -8.78
N ILE A 524 24.34 7.12 -9.04
CA ILE A 524 23.43 6.21 -8.33
C ILE A 524 24.05 5.63 -7.05
N GLY A 525 25.34 5.92 -6.79
CA GLY A 525 26.00 5.55 -5.52
C GLY A 525 26.34 4.05 -5.40
N VAL A 526 26.55 3.34 -6.50
CA VAL A 526 26.92 1.92 -6.50
C VAL A 526 28.44 1.72 -6.71
N ASP A 527 28.97 0.55 -6.32
CA ASP A 527 30.36 0.20 -6.60
C ASP A 527 30.61 0.12 -8.12
N THR A 528 31.48 0.96 -8.62
CA THR A 528 31.72 1.15 -10.06
C THR A 528 32.20 -0.14 -10.73
N ASP A 529 33.17 -0.85 -10.13
CA ASP A 529 33.74 -2.06 -10.74
C ASP A 529 32.69 -3.18 -10.82
N THR A 530 31.91 -3.36 -9.76
CA THR A 530 30.80 -4.33 -9.72
C THR A 530 29.73 -3.98 -10.76
N PHE A 531 29.37 -2.71 -10.86
CA PHE A 531 28.36 -2.24 -11.81
C PHE A 531 28.81 -2.46 -13.26
N LEU A 532 30.05 -2.08 -13.62
CA LEU A 532 30.58 -2.28 -14.95
C LEU A 532 30.63 -3.77 -15.32
N ALA A 533 31.11 -4.63 -14.41
CA ALA A 533 31.11 -6.08 -14.62
C ALA A 533 29.69 -6.64 -14.81
N THR A 534 28.71 -6.11 -14.07
CA THR A 534 27.29 -6.48 -14.23
C THR A 534 26.75 -6.09 -15.60
N VAL A 535 27.01 -4.86 -16.07
CA VAL A 535 26.59 -4.38 -17.39
C VAL A 535 27.27 -5.18 -18.51
N GLU A 536 28.58 -5.44 -18.41
CA GLU A 536 29.32 -6.26 -19.37
C GLU A 536 28.73 -7.67 -19.47
N ARG A 537 28.47 -8.32 -18.32
CA ARG A 537 27.83 -9.64 -18.27
C ARG A 537 26.46 -9.62 -18.92
N TYR A 538 25.61 -8.64 -18.58
CA TYR A 538 24.27 -8.51 -19.15
C TYR A 538 24.31 -8.28 -20.66
N ASN A 539 25.23 -7.43 -21.15
CA ASN A 539 25.42 -7.19 -22.57
C ASN A 539 25.83 -8.46 -23.33
N SER A 540 26.65 -9.32 -22.71
CA SER A 540 27.02 -10.60 -23.33
C SER A 540 25.83 -11.54 -23.49
N LEU A 541 24.88 -11.53 -22.54
CA LEU A 541 23.62 -12.30 -22.63
C LEU A 541 22.70 -11.75 -23.72
N CYS A 542 22.63 -10.42 -23.87
CA CYS A 542 21.90 -9.77 -24.95
C CYS A 542 22.48 -10.15 -26.34
N ASP A 543 23.80 -10.18 -26.49
CA ASP A 543 24.47 -10.57 -27.73
C ASP A 543 24.25 -12.05 -28.09
N GLU A 544 24.19 -12.91 -27.09
CA GLU A 544 23.82 -14.32 -27.26
C GLU A 544 22.34 -14.51 -27.57
N GLY A 545 21.47 -13.54 -27.25
CA GLY A 545 20.02 -13.63 -27.35
C GLY A 545 19.40 -14.62 -26.35
N LEU A 546 20.12 -14.94 -25.27
CA LEU A 546 19.71 -15.90 -24.26
C LEU A 546 20.22 -15.49 -22.87
N ASP A 547 19.28 -15.16 -21.97
CA ASP A 547 19.59 -14.92 -20.56
C ASP A 547 19.79 -16.24 -19.81
N LYS A 548 21.05 -16.62 -19.59
CA LYS A 548 21.42 -17.83 -18.84
C LYS A 548 21.42 -17.64 -17.33
N ASP A 549 21.32 -16.39 -16.88
CA ASP A 549 21.42 -16.05 -15.45
C ASP A 549 20.03 -16.04 -14.78
N PHE A 550 19.02 -15.43 -15.42
CA PHE A 550 17.66 -15.29 -14.87
C PHE A 550 16.55 -15.65 -15.85
N PHE A 551 16.90 -16.17 -17.04
CA PHE A 551 15.96 -16.64 -18.08
C PHE A 551 14.92 -15.58 -18.49
N LYS A 552 15.34 -14.33 -18.61
CA LYS A 552 14.54 -13.25 -19.17
C LYS A 552 14.31 -13.49 -20.66
N ASP A 553 13.08 -13.33 -21.11
CA ASP A 553 12.71 -13.56 -22.50
C ASP A 553 13.49 -12.64 -23.44
N GLN A 554 13.85 -13.15 -24.61
CA GLN A 554 14.69 -12.46 -25.60
C GLN A 554 14.14 -11.08 -25.99
N VAL A 555 12.81 -10.92 -26.09
CA VAL A 555 12.17 -9.64 -26.44
C VAL A 555 12.44 -8.53 -25.43
N PHE A 556 12.79 -8.89 -24.19
CA PHE A 556 13.13 -7.95 -23.11
C PHE A 556 14.64 -7.83 -22.86
N LEU A 557 15.49 -8.52 -23.64
CA LEU A 557 16.93 -8.37 -23.55
C LEU A 557 17.36 -7.09 -24.28
N THR A 558 17.57 -6.04 -23.52
CA THR A 558 17.87 -4.68 -24.00
C THR A 558 19.28 -4.30 -23.59
N PRO A 559 20.26 -4.30 -24.50
CA PRO A 559 21.66 -4.03 -24.16
C PRO A 559 21.85 -2.60 -23.64
N VAL A 560 22.90 -2.38 -22.87
CA VAL A 560 23.32 -1.09 -22.32
C VAL A 560 24.71 -0.79 -22.86
N LYS A 561 24.80 -0.19 -24.08
CA LYS A 561 26.05 -0.05 -24.84
C LYS A 561 26.33 1.36 -25.32
N GLU A 562 25.31 2.15 -25.61
CA GLU A 562 25.48 3.44 -26.27
C GLU A 562 25.03 4.57 -25.35
N GLY A 563 25.94 5.50 -25.02
CA GLY A 563 25.61 6.69 -24.25
C GLY A 563 24.76 7.70 -25.03
N PRO A 564 24.01 8.59 -24.35
CA PRO A 564 23.99 8.71 -22.90
C PRO A 564 23.28 7.53 -22.21
N PHE A 565 23.73 7.24 -20.98
CA PHE A 565 23.18 6.20 -20.13
C PHE A 565 22.23 6.80 -19.10
N TYR A 566 21.24 6.03 -18.71
CA TYR A 566 20.19 6.46 -17.81
C TYR A 566 20.01 5.46 -16.67
N ALA A 567 19.60 5.96 -15.53
CA ALA A 567 19.05 5.14 -14.44
C ALA A 567 17.80 5.77 -13.85
N THR A 568 16.86 4.93 -13.45
CA THR A 568 15.73 5.37 -12.63
C THR A 568 15.66 4.54 -11.35
N ARG A 569 15.37 5.18 -10.21
CA ARG A 569 15.20 4.47 -8.95
C ARG A 569 13.83 3.79 -8.92
N VAL A 570 13.82 2.48 -8.83
CA VAL A 570 12.62 1.63 -8.75
C VAL A 570 12.32 1.37 -7.29
N GLY A 571 11.49 2.21 -6.67
CA GLY A 571 11.15 2.10 -5.26
C GLY A 571 9.93 1.21 -5.02
N VAL A 572 9.96 0.37 -3.99
CA VAL A 572 8.83 -0.47 -3.61
C VAL A 572 7.84 0.30 -2.76
N GLY A 573 6.59 0.34 -3.18
CA GLY A 573 5.49 0.98 -2.46
C GLY A 573 4.38 0.01 -2.09
N LEU A 574 3.89 0.09 -0.85
CA LEU A 574 2.73 -0.65 -0.38
C LEU A 574 1.45 0.10 -0.73
N LEU A 575 0.54 -0.53 -1.46
CA LEU A 575 -0.77 0.03 -1.80
C LEU A 575 -1.85 -0.40 -0.82
N ALA A 576 -1.86 -1.67 -0.43
CA ALA A 576 -2.80 -2.25 0.51
C ALA A 576 -2.29 -3.57 1.10
N VAL A 577 -2.76 -3.90 2.30
CA VAL A 577 -2.76 -5.26 2.84
C VAL A 577 -4.12 -5.87 2.54
N VAL A 578 -4.16 -7.08 1.99
CA VAL A 578 -5.41 -7.69 1.51
C VAL A 578 -5.80 -8.98 2.26
N GLY A 579 -5.25 -9.18 3.44
CA GLY A 579 -5.70 -10.12 4.45
C GLY A 579 -6.61 -9.46 5.47
N GLY A 580 -7.38 -10.23 6.24
CA GLY A 580 -8.30 -9.65 7.20
C GLY A 580 -9.09 -10.65 8.04
N VAL A 581 -10.28 -10.22 8.43
CA VAL A 581 -11.22 -10.96 9.27
C VAL A 581 -11.74 -12.18 8.52
N HIS A 582 -11.77 -13.34 9.20
CA HIS A 582 -12.34 -14.57 8.67
C HIS A 582 -13.85 -14.43 8.44
N ILE A 583 -14.31 -14.75 7.23
CA ILE A 583 -15.71 -14.55 6.80
C ILE A 583 -16.29 -15.78 6.10
N ASP A 584 -17.61 -15.89 6.09
CA ASP A 584 -18.33 -16.84 5.23
C ASP A 584 -18.64 -16.25 3.85
N ASP A 585 -19.35 -17.03 3.03
CA ASP A 585 -19.74 -16.61 1.68
C ASP A 585 -20.77 -15.46 1.67
N ASN A 586 -21.39 -15.12 2.79
CA ASN A 586 -22.30 -13.98 2.97
C ASN A 586 -21.63 -12.77 3.63
N ASN A 587 -20.29 -12.79 3.73
CA ASN A 587 -19.52 -11.76 4.41
C ASN A 587 -19.80 -11.64 5.93
N GLN A 588 -20.42 -12.68 6.55
CA GLN A 588 -20.59 -12.74 8.00
C GLN A 588 -19.23 -13.04 8.66
N VAL A 589 -18.91 -12.31 9.72
CA VAL A 589 -17.71 -12.56 10.50
C VAL A 589 -17.83 -13.89 11.25
N LEU A 590 -16.78 -14.72 11.20
CA LEU A 590 -16.77 -16.05 11.78
C LEU A 590 -15.95 -16.11 13.07
N THR A 591 -16.39 -16.96 14.00
CA THR A 591 -15.64 -17.37 15.18
C THR A 591 -14.59 -18.45 14.84
N ALA A 592 -13.78 -18.86 15.81
CA ALA A 592 -12.79 -19.94 15.67
C ALA A 592 -13.43 -21.31 15.34
N GLU A 593 -14.73 -21.47 15.60
CA GLU A 593 -15.50 -22.67 15.30
C GLU A 593 -16.28 -22.55 13.98
N ASP A 594 -15.89 -21.61 13.10
CA ASP A 594 -16.59 -21.31 11.83
C ASP A 594 -18.08 -20.99 11.99
N GLN A 595 -18.49 -20.41 13.13
CA GLN A 595 -19.86 -19.97 13.33
C GLN A 595 -20.01 -18.47 13.07
N PRO A 596 -21.04 -18.04 12.32
CA PRO A 596 -21.28 -16.62 12.10
C PRO A 596 -21.61 -15.89 13.41
N ILE A 597 -21.02 -14.71 13.61
CA ILE A 597 -21.44 -13.77 14.65
C ILE A 597 -22.69 -13.05 14.16
N PRO A 598 -23.86 -13.24 14.80
CA PRO A 598 -25.09 -12.65 14.31
C PRO A 598 -25.00 -11.13 14.25
N GLY A 599 -25.44 -10.54 13.15
CA GLY A 599 -25.47 -9.09 12.95
C GLY A 599 -24.11 -8.44 12.63
N LEU A 600 -23.02 -9.20 12.46
CA LEU A 600 -21.69 -8.65 12.15
C LEU A 600 -21.18 -9.13 10.80
N PHE A 601 -20.79 -8.17 9.94
CA PHE A 601 -20.32 -8.41 8.58
C PHE A 601 -19.01 -7.65 8.31
N ALA A 602 -18.18 -8.15 7.36
CA ALA A 602 -16.98 -7.46 6.93
C ALA A 602 -16.83 -7.49 5.40
N VAL A 603 -16.41 -6.37 4.81
CA VAL A 603 -16.21 -6.21 3.36
C VAL A 603 -14.92 -5.45 3.04
N GLY A 604 -14.46 -5.55 1.80
CA GLY A 604 -13.26 -4.88 1.31
C GLY A 604 -12.00 -5.40 2.02
N ASN A 605 -11.01 -4.53 2.26
CA ASN A 605 -9.75 -4.94 2.88
C ASN A 605 -9.87 -5.34 4.36
N THR A 606 -11.00 -5.03 5.01
CA THR A 606 -11.30 -5.53 6.36
C THR A 606 -11.61 -7.04 6.35
N SER A 607 -12.21 -7.56 5.27
CA SER A 607 -12.50 -9.00 5.11
C SER A 607 -11.27 -9.78 4.65
N GLY A 608 -11.17 -11.04 5.03
CA GLY A 608 -10.08 -11.96 4.70
C GLY A 608 -10.45 -13.04 3.70
N ASP A 609 -9.70 -14.11 3.70
CA ASP A 609 -9.90 -15.42 3.05
C ASP A 609 -9.87 -15.47 1.52
N MET A 610 -10.12 -14.37 0.83
CA MET A 610 -10.15 -14.33 -0.64
C MET A 610 -8.75 -14.36 -1.26
N TYR A 611 -7.74 -13.92 -0.52
CA TYR A 611 -6.33 -13.92 -0.92
C TYR A 611 -5.51 -14.72 0.08
N ALA A 612 -4.42 -15.32 -0.41
CA ALA A 612 -3.41 -15.93 0.42
C ALA A 612 -2.07 -15.82 -0.30
N TYR A 613 -1.00 -15.57 0.40
CA TYR A 613 0.37 -15.40 -0.09
C TYR A 613 0.59 -14.29 -1.11
N ASP A 614 -0.22 -14.15 -2.18
CA ASP A 614 0.03 -13.20 -3.25
C ASP A 614 -1.26 -12.62 -3.81
N TYR A 615 -1.12 -11.52 -4.52
CA TYR A 615 -2.20 -10.77 -5.16
C TYR A 615 -2.33 -11.21 -6.63
N PRO A 616 -3.46 -11.80 -7.07
CA PRO A 616 -3.62 -12.36 -8.41
C PRO A 616 -3.82 -11.28 -9.49
N ILE A 617 -2.72 -10.67 -9.94
CA ILE A 617 -2.70 -9.57 -10.93
C ILE A 617 -3.32 -9.96 -12.28
N ASN A 618 -3.42 -11.24 -12.59
CA ASN A 618 -4.05 -11.72 -13.81
C ASN A 618 -5.51 -11.25 -13.96
N PHE A 619 -6.20 -11.04 -12.86
CA PHE A 619 -7.48 -10.34 -12.82
C PHE A 619 -7.24 -8.90 -12.35
N MET A 620 -6.86 -8.02 -13.27
CA MET A 620 -6.56 -6.61 -12.95
C MET A 620 -7.79 -5.93 -12.33
N GLY A 621 -7.56 -5.12 -11.27
CA GLY A 621 -8.62 -4.42 -10.55
C GLY A 621 -9.44 -5.29 -9.60
N ASN A 622 -9.01 -6.51 -9.32
CA ASN A 622 -9.76 -7.47 -8.50
C ASN A 622 -10.01 -7.01 -7.05
N SER A 623 -9.12 -6.22 -6.45
CA SER A 623 -9.34 -5.64 -5.11
C SER A 623 -10.55 -4.70 -5.10
N HIS A 624 -10.68 -3.84 -6.11
CA HIS A 624 -11.85 -3.00 -6.27
C HIS A 624 -13.09 -3.81 -6.66
N THR A 625 -12.94 -4.87 -7.45
CA THR A 625 -14.04 -5.83 -7.73
C THR A 625 -14.53 -6.46 -6.44
N ARG A 626 -13.64 -6.88 -5.54
CA ARG A 626 -14.01 -7.38 -4.21
C ARG A 626 -14.82 -6.36 -3.43
N CYS A 627 -14.42 -5.10 -3.46
CA CYS A 627 -15.17 -4.01 -2.81
C CYS A 627 -16.57 -3.84 -3.42
N LEU A 628 -16.65 -3.80 -4.76
CA LEU A 628 -17.91 -3.64 -5.48
C LEU A 628 -18.85 -4.83 -5.28
N VAL A 629 -18.37 -6.03 -5.56
CA VAL A 629 -19.17 -7.26 -5.49
C VAL A 629 -19.55 -7.57 -4.04
N GLY A 630 -18.58 -7.48 -3.11
CA GLY A 630 -18.84 -7.70 -1.69
C GLY A 630 -19.92 -6.75 -1.16
N GLY A 631 -19.78 -5.44 -1.45
CA GLY A 631 -20.77 -4.45 -1.01
C GLY A 631 -22.13 -4.62 -1.67
N LYS A 632 -22.18 -4.80 -3.00
CA LYS A 632 -23.44 -4.96 -3.74
C LYS A 632 -24.23 -6.18 -3.29
N VAL A 633 -23.54 -7.33 -3.20
CA VAL A 633 -24.20 -8.61 -2.80
C VAL A 633 -24.57 -8.61 -1.33
N LEU A 634 -23.75 -8.00 -0.45
CA LEU A 634 -24.09 -7.88 0.95
C LEU A 634 -25.31 -6.98 1.19
N GLY A 635 -25.43 -5.84 0.48
CA GLY A 635 -26.60 -4.99 0.59
C GLY A 635 -27.91 -5.71 0.24
N GLU A 636 -27.89 -6.54 -0.82
CA GLU A 636 -29.01 -7.41 -1.20
C GLU A 636 -29.29 -8.50 -0.15
N PHE A 637 -28.24 -9.10 0.41
CA PHE A 637 -28.37 -10.10 1.46
C PHE A 637 -29.03 -9.51 2.72
N LEU A 638 -28.58 -8.34 3.18
CA LEU A 638 -29.15 -7.64 4.33
C LEU A 638 -30.65 -7.31 4.12
N ALA A 639 -31.03 -6.98 2.90
CA ALA A 639 -32.45 -6.77 2.59
C ALA A 639 -33.29 -8.05 2.68
N SER A 640 -32.70 -9.22 2.51
CA SER A 640 -33.38 -10.51 2.61
C SER A 640 -33.55 -11.01 4.05
N LEU A 641 -32.79 -10.47 5.01
CA LEU A 641 -32.93 -10.72 6.43
C LEU A 641 -34.18 -10.00 6.99
#